data_1f67f995c36db7a5590ccde05c695bb7
#
_entry.id   1f67f995c36db7a5590ccde05c695bb7
#
_cell.length_a   1.000
_cell.length_b   1.000
_cell.length_c   1.000
_cell.angle_alpha   90.00
_cell.angle_beta   90.00
_cell.angle_gamma   90.00
#
_symmetry.space_group_name_H-M   'P 1'
#
loop_
_entity.id
_entity.type
_entity.pdbx_description
1 polymer ?
#
loop_
_entity_poly.entity_id
_entity_poly.type
_entity_poly.pdbx_seq_one_letter_code
_entity_poly.pdbx_strand_id
1 'polypeptide(L)'
;MADQPRSEIIKDNPIGKGLDAFRASFNSICEGASVSCTLDALEQLGQEDLQNLALDLLLALQSLRASRLLRSSGRGKNLFSDLSRLNSAVNSDNFNLDHIKPLLKSVLADNPDDAQIWDRVYNAVTESTPPLRLIASSFQQTPWLHNTSGFANSSEYRKDVDRVLRDELGAMYVGLPRFHEAFFGRVARLETASEAVFKKCMEGSEPLFSNGWSGWPTDANQDDVLSWFAELNEKLATFAEEYKSTPTHRRRPLAQPNKPIQGSTAERKLDVGFVDDPKAGKDSRCHWSNILVPGELKSNPSADKASKAWLDLGTIWEFDRLGGIASEQFDINKDGLQFVSTVLGFLWMSEEELGFDPTIMTANDKRFIEIERDGLTERLIIDKVMQRARCIAGRATTCWKAHREGHPQTPLVIKDSWQYPERDEEGELVFEATDQGVVNVARYYYHETVQVHSTNDDVRSNVRGGLDVTTATNYRPERSMPPPSIIASGASRRGRSSSRAARKNRSSSQIGAPLPPSKRSCSASPTKAGGDALSNRVHRRVILRDYGKPIYKASSRSALLAALEGSIKGHESLRKAGFLHRDVSINNLMVNEDDDNLSWPAFLIDLDLAVRERRGGASGAKGKTGTRAFMAIGALLGEQHSFMHDLESFFWVLFWICVHYDGPDESRVIPEFDQWNYISMELLAMEKKGQVSHEGDFIRSAEENFTPYYQPLIPWINRLRKVVFPNGGRWEREDIGLYARMREIIEEARKDPKVSAER
;
A
#
# COMPACT_ATOMS: atom_id res chain seq x y z
N MET A 1 26.98 27.30 -19.98
CA MET A 1 28.38 26.90 -19.73
C MET A 1 28.77 25.93 -20.83
N ALA A 2 29.92 26.12 -21.50
CA ALA A 2 30.38 25.22 -22.55
C ALA A 2 30.58 23.80 -21.94
N ASP A 3 30.21 22.78 -22.70
CA ASP A 3 30.32 21.37 -22.35
C ASP A 3 31.79 20.98 -22.15
N GLN A 4 32.23 20.89 -20.89
CA GLN A 4 33.58 20.45 -20.56
C GLN A 4 33.68 18.93 -20.82
N PRO A 5 34.68 18.43 -21.55
CA PRO A 5 34.87 17.02 -21.83
C PRO A 5 35.04 16.21 -20.52
N ARG A 6 34.52 14.98 -20.46
CA ARG A 6 34.63 14.08 -19.31
C ARG A 6 36.05 13.92 -18.79
N SER A 7 37.02 13.79 -19.69
CA SER A 7 38.44 13.65 -19.35
C SER A 7 39.03 14.85 -18.63
N GLU A 8 38.59 16.07 -18.97
CA GLU A 8 38.99 17.30 -18.29
C GLU A 8 38.40 17.39 -16.91
N ILE A 9 37.10 17.06 -16.75
CA ILE A 9 36.44 17.05 -15.43
C ILE A 9 37.15 16.11 -14.47
N ILE A 10 37.53 14.92 -14.92
CA ILE A 10 38.25 13.93 -14.09
C ILE A 10 39.65 14.47 -13.74
N LYS A 11 40.37 15.06 -14.69
CA LYS A 11 41.70 15.60 -14.47
C LYS A 11 41.69 16.79 -13.50
N ASP A 12 40.66 17.64 -13.58
CA ASP A 12 40.54 18.83 -12.73
C ASP A 12 39.99 18.50 -11.32
N ASN A 13 39.39 17.33 -11.14
CA ASN A 13 38.83 16.87 -9.89
C ASN A 13 39.31 15.43 -9.56
N PRO A 14 40.60 15.24 -9.29
CA PRO A 14 41.18 13.91 -9.02
C PRO A 14 40.59 13.32 -7.75
N ILE A 15 40.48 12.00 -7.71
CA ILE A 15 39.98 11.24 -6.55
C ILE A 15 40.91 11.41 -5.34
N GLY A 16 42.21 11.39 -5.54
CA GLY A 16 43.21 11.62 -4.50
C GLY A 16 42.99 10.78 -3.25
N LYS A 17 42.89 11.45 -2.09
CA LYS A 17 42.61 10.80 -0.80
C LYS A 17 41.13 10.46 -0.54
N GLY A 18 40.25 10.74 -1.51
CA GLY A 18 38.81 10.57 -1.34
C GLY A 18 38.34 9.13 -1.09
N LEU A 19 39.22 8.14 -1.38
CA LEU A 19 38.92 6.72 -1.15
C LEU A 19 39.75 6.10 -0.01
N ASP A 20 40.51 6.90 0.77
CA ASP A 20 41.34 6.37 1.85
C ASP A 20 40.50 5.73 2.98
N ALA A 21 39.36 6.34 3.31
CA ALA A 21 38.42 5.79 4.30
C ALA A 21 37.86 4.42 3.86
N PHE A 22 37.49 4.30 2.57
CA PHE A 22 37.03 3.04 1.99
C PHE A 22 38.14 1.96 2.04
N ARG A 23 39.37 2.30 1.71
CA ARG A 23 40.51 1.35 1.81
C ARG A 23 40.77 0.92 3.23
N ALA A 24 40.64 1.82 4.21
CA ALA A 24 40.73 1.50 5.63
C ALA A 24 39.60 0.55 6.06
N SER A 25 38.39 0.75 5.58
CA SER A 25 37.25 -0.15 5.82
C SER A 25 37.50 -1.54 5.26
N PHE A 26 38.02 -1.66 4.02
CA PHE A 26 38.39 -2.92 3.41
C PHE A 26 39.44 -3.70 4.26
N ASN A 27 40.50 -3.02 4.72
CA ASN A 27 41.54 -3.64 5.56
C ASN A 27 40.92 -4.14 6.89
N SER A 28 40.08 -3.36 7.51
CA SER A 28 39.37 -3.74 8.76
C SER A 28 38.47 -4.97 8.58
N ILE A 29 37.76 -5.04 7.45
CA ILE A 29 36.88 -6.19 7.12
C ILE A 29 37.79 -7.45 6.88
N CYS A 30 38.88 -7.33 6.13
CA CYS A 30 39.79 -8.42 5.91
C CYS A 30 40.43 -8.95 7.22
N GLU A 31 40.82 -8.04 8.12
CA GLU A 31 41.33 -8.40 9.46
C GLU A 31 40.26 -9.13 10.27
N GLY A 32 39.02 -8.63 10.28
CA GLY A 32 37.87 -9.25 10.96
C GLY A 32 37.57 -10.66 10.44
N ALA A 33 37.67 -10.86 9.12
CA ALA A 33 37.42 -12.11 8.44
C ALA A 33 38.66 -13.06 8.47
N SER A 34 39.81 -12.63 9.00
CA SER A 34 41.10 -13.36 8.98
C SER A 34 41.57 -13.75 7.57
N VAL A 35 41.35 -12.87 6.59
CA VAL A 35 41.74 -13.02 5.19
C VAL A 35 42.88 -12.04 4.85
N SER A 36 43.82 -12.43 4.01
CA SER A 36 44.86 -11.52 3.54
C SER A 36 44.27 -10.37 2.71
N CYS A 37 44.66 -9.11 3.01
CA CYS A 37 44.19 -7.91 2.32
C CYS A 37 44.77 -7.82 0.89
N THR A 38 44.31 -8.70 0.01
CA THR A 38 44.63 -8.74 -1.42
C THR A 38 43.39 -8.67 -2.27
N LEU A 39 43.52 -8.45 -3.58
CA LEU A 39 42.36 -8.42 -4.49
C LEU A 39 41.57 -9.75 -4.47
N ASP A 40 42.24 -10.87 -4.16
CA ASP A 40 41.60 -12.17 -4.06
C ASP A 40 40.73 -12.31 -2.80
N ALA A 41 40.90 -11.44 -1.82
CA ALA A 41 40.02 -11.38 -0.65
C ALA A 41 38.56 -11.16 -1.03
N LEU A 42 38.28 -10.39 -2.10
CA LEU A 42 36.92 -10.14 -2.58
C LEU A 42 36.15 -11.39 -3.01
N GLU A 43 36.86 -12.49 -3.31
CA GLU A 43 36.23 -13.79 -3.63
C GLU A 43 36.06 -14.69 -2.38
N GLN A 44 36.65 -14.30 -1.27
CA GLN A 44 36.63 -15.06 -0.01
C GLN A 44 35.73 -14.41 1.04
N LEU A 45 35.40 -13.12 0.88
CA LEU A 45 34.51 -12.40 1.77
C LEU A 45 33.07 -12.87 1.63
N GLY A 46 32.32 -12.84 2.73
CA GLY A 46 30.89 -13.14 2.78
C GLY A 46 30.05 -12.12 2.00
N GLN A 47 28.84 -12.51 1.64
CA GLN A 47 27.93 -11.65 0.87
C GLN A 47 27.59 -10.33 1.61
N GLU A 48 27.44 -10.39 2.93
CA GLU A 48 27.16 -9.24 3.79
C GLU A 48 28.36 -8.26 3.83
N ASP A 49 29.58 -8.79 3.96
CA ASP A 49 30.80 -7.98 3.97
C ASP A 49 31.04 -7.31 2.62
N LEU A 50 30.82 -8.03 1.51
CA LEU A 50 30.90 -7.48 0.16
C LEU A 50 29.85 -6.39 -0.09
N GLN A 51 28.65 -6.57 0.44
CA GLN A 51 27.57 -5.58 0.33
C GLN A 51 27.92 -4.31 1.10
N ASN A 52 28.38 -4.44 2.34
CA ASN A 52 28.81 -3.31 3.16
C ASN A 52 29.97 -2.57 2.49
N LEU A 53 30.95 -3.30 1.97
CA LEU A 53 32.09 -2.73 1.26
C LEU A 53 31.66 -1.98 -0.01
N ALA A 54 30.70 -2.52 -0.76
CA ALA A 54 30.14 -1.85 -1.93
C ALA A 54 29.42 -0.53 -1.56
N LEU A 55 28.65 -0.53 -0.47
CA LEU A 55 27.97 0.66 0.04
C LEU A 55 28.97 1.73 0.50
N ASP A 56 30.02 1.35 1.22
CA ASP A 56 31.08 2.27 1.64
C ASP A 56 31.78 2.93 0.45
N LEU A 57 32.08 2.14 -0.60
CA LEU A 57 32.67 2.66 -1.83
C LEU A 57 31.74 3.65 -2.52
N LEU A 58 30.46 3.31 -2.68
CA LEU A 58 29.49 4.18 -3.35
C LEU A 58 29.29 5.49 -2.59
N LEU A 59 29.27 5.46 -1.26
CA LEU A 59 29.20 6.67 -0.43
C LEU A 59 30.46 7.52 -0.59
N ALA A 60 31.65 6.92 -0.61
CA ALA A 60 32.91 7.63 -0.83
C ALA A 60 32.91 8.32 -2.22
N LEU A 61 32.51 7.59 -3.28
CA LEU A 61 32.41 8.15 -4.65
C LEU A 61 31.37 9.28 -4.77
N GLN A 62 30.24 9.18 -4.07
CA GLN A 62 29.22 10.25 -4.04
C GLN A 62 29.76 11.54 -3.37
N SER A 63 30.63 11.42 -2.38
CA SER A 63 31.23 12.57 -1.70
C SER A 63 32.17 13.39 -2.59
N LEU A 64 32.70 12.79 -3.66
CA LEU A 64 33.66 13.42 -4.56
C LEU A 64 32.99 14.50 -5.45
N ARG A 65 33.71 15.61 -5.68
CA ARG A 65 33.22 16.69 -6.54
C ARG A 65 33.00 16.25 -7.98
N ALA A 66 33.80 15.34 -8.50
CA ALA A 66 33.68 14.79 -9.83
C ALA A 66 32.31 14.14 -10.09
N SER A 67 31.74 13.42 -9.10
CA SER A 67 30.43 12.78 -9.24
C SER A 67 29.29 13.73 -9.56
N ARG A 68 29.38 14.98 -9.08
CA ARG A 68 28.39 16.03 -9.29
C ARG A 68 28.57 16.79 -10.60
N LEU A 69 29.78 16.76 -11.19
CA LEU A 69 30.10 17.41 -12.44
C LEU A 69 30.01 16.47 -13.65
N LEU A 70 30.26 15.19 -13.45
CA LEU A 70 30.14 14.19 -14.49
C LEU A 70 28.66 13.96 -14.87
N ARG A 71 28.40 13.85 -16.16
CA ARG A 71 27.06 13.62 -16.70
C ARG A 71 26.54 12.23 -16.33
N SER A 72 25.24 12.12 -16.12
CA SER A 72 24.55 10.83 -15.94
C SER A 72 24.70 9.94 -17.19
N SER A 73 24.84 8.64 -16.99
CA SER A 73 24.73 7.64 -18.05
C SER A 73 23.30 7.43 -18.54
N GLY A 74 22.31 7.85 -17.74
CA GLY A 74 20.89 7.69 -17.99
C GLY A 74 20.15 9.02 -18.07
N ARG A 75 18.95 9.10 -17.48
CA ARG A 75 18.10 10.31 -17.44
C ARG A 75 18.39 11.25 -16.27
N GLY A 76 19.34 10.94 -15.40
CA GLY A 76 19.79 11.83 -14.33
C GLY A 76 20.59 13.02 -14.86
N LYS A 77 20.69 14.12 -14.08
CA LYS A 77 21.48 15.30 -14.48
C LYS A 77 22.98 15.07 -14.35
N ASN A 78 23.40 14.24 -13.40
CA ASN A 78 24.79 13.97 -13.10
C ASN A 78 24.98 12.54 -12.58
N LEU A 79 26.24 12.12 -12.52
CA LEU A 79 26.64 10.78 -12.06
C LEU A 79 26.35 10.55 -10.58
N PHE A 80 26.25 11.62 -9.76
CA PHE A 80 25.83 11.52 -8.35
C PHE A 80 24.44 10.88 -8.22
N SER A 81 23.47 11.29 -9.07
CA SER A 81 22.12 10.69 -9.09
C SER A 81 22.15 9.22 -9.48
N ASP A 82 23.05 8.83 -10.39
CA ASP A 82 23.21 7.45 -10.82
C ASP A 82 23.82 6.59 -9.71
N LEU A 83 24.84 7.11 -9.01
CA LEU A 83 25.44 6.47 -7.84
C LEU A 83 24.43 6.30 -6.69
N SER A 84 23.54 7.26 -6.47
CA SER A 84 22.48 7.15 -5.46
C SER A 84 21.52 6.01 -5.80
N ARG A 85 21.17 5.84 -7.07
CA ARG A 85 20.34 4.70 -7.53
C ARG A 85 21.06 3.37 -7.38
N LEU A 86 22.35 3.32 -7.74
CA LEU A 86 23.16 2.11 -7.57
C LEU A 86 23.28 1.75 -6.09
N ASN A 87 23.49 2.73 -5.20
CA ASN A 87 23.50 2.53 -3.75
C ASN A 87 22.22 1.91 -3.23
N SER A 88 21.08 2.42 -3.70
CA SER A 88 19.76 1.85 -3.36
C SER A 88 19.59 0.42 -3.90
N ALA A 89 20.11 0.14 -5.10
CA ALA A 89 20.06 -1.19 -5.69
C ALA A 89 20.93 -2.20 -4.92
N VAL A 90 22.15 -1.81 -4.55
CA VAL A 90 23.09 -2.65 -3.76
C VAL A 90 22.50 -2.97 -2.38
N ASN A 91 21.74 -2.06 -1.80
CA ASN A 91 21.09 -2.27 -0.49
C ASN A 91 19.85 -3.18 -0.56
N SER A 92 19.49 -3.69 -1.74
CA SER A 92 18.40 -4.65 -1.91
C SER A 92 18.90 -6.09 -1.84
N ASP A 93 18.14 -6.97 -1.18
CA ASP A 93 18.48 -8.39 -0.96
C ASP A 93 18.69 -9.22 -2.26
N ASN A 94 18.40 -8.66 -3.42
CA ASN A 94 18.47 -9.34 -4.73
C ASN A 94 19.51 -8.75 -5.67
N PHE A 95 20.38 -7.87 -5.21
CA PHE A 95 21.43 -7.31 -6.05
C PHE A 95 22.52 -8.34 -6.30
N ASN A 96 22.88 -8.56 -7.58
CA ASN A 96 24.01 -9.39 -7.91
C ASN A 96 25.31 -8.60 -7.71
N LEU A 97 26.00 -8.87 -6.60
CA LEU A 97 27.25 -8.20 -6.25
C LEU A 97 28.38 -8.43 -7.25
N ASP A 98 28.29 -9.44 -8.13
CA ASP A 98 29.29 -9.66 -9.18
C ASP A 98 29.39 -8.48 -10.16
N HIS A 99 28.32 -7.69 -10.33
CA HIS A 99 28.35 -6.49 -11.17
C HIS A 99 29.18 -5.33 -10.58
N ILE A 100 29.41 -5.30 -9.26
CA ILE A 100 30.18 -4.25 -8.60
C ILE A 100 31.61 -4.68 -8.29
N LYS A 101 31.91 -5.97 -8.28
CA LYS A 101 33.27 -6.51 -8.05
C LYS A 101 34.35 -5.92 -8.97
N PRO A 102 34.11 -5.69 -10.29
CA PRO A 102 35.11 -5.03 -11.15
C PRO A 102 35.46 -3.61 -10.71
N LEU A 103 34.47 -2.87 -10.16
CA LEU A 103 34.70 -1.54 -9.60
C LEU A 103 35.50 -1.62 -8.30
N LEU A 104 35.16 -2.53 -7.37
CA LEU A 104 35.92 -2.77 -6.15
C LEU A 104 37.37 -3.11 -6.45
N LYS A 105 37.64 -4.02 -7.41
CA LYS A 105 38.99 -4.41 -7.84
C LYS A 105 39.78 -3.23 -8.39
N SER A 106 39.19 -2.34 -9.18
CA SER A 106 39.87 -1.18 -9.74
C SER A 106 40.27 -0.14 -8.69
N VAL A 107 39.45 0.03 -7.63
CA VAL A 107 39.74 0.94 -6.52
C VAL A 107 40.78 0.41 -5.56
N LEU A 108 40.88 -0.90 -5.40
CA LEU A 108 41.83 -1.61 -4.51
C LEU A 108 43.16 -1.95 -5.19
N ALA A 109 43.33 -1.64 -6.47
CA ALA A 109 44.58 -1.86 -7.19
C ALA A 109 45.72 -1.01 -6.61
N ASP A 110 46.97 -1.51 -6.71
CA ASP A 110 48.14 -0.81 -6.20
C ASP A 110 48.41 0.56 -6.82
N ASN A 111 48.04 0.74 -8.11
CA ASN A 111 48.11 2.00 -8.84
C ASN A 111 46.76 2.30 -9.48
N PRO A 112 45.79 2.84 -8.71
CA PRO A 112 44.45 3.12 -9.22
C PRO A 112 44.47 4.32 -10.19
N ASP A 113 43.85 4.14 -11.36
CA ASP A 113 43.68 5.16 -12.36
C ASP A 113 42.27 5.76 -12.24
N ASP A 114 42.17 7.06 -11.98
CA ASP A 114 40.91 7.80 -11.82
C ASP A 114 39.99 7.63 -13.05
N ALA A 115 40.54 7.64 -14.26
CA ALA A 115 39.73 7.45 -15.47
C ALA A 115 39.11 6.06 -15.53
N GLN A 116 39.90 5.03 -15.20
CA GLN A 116 39.40 3.65 -15.14
C GLN A 116 38.35 3.46 -14.03
N ILE A 117 38.55 4.08 -12.87
CA ILE A 117 37.56 4.01 -11.77
C ILE A 117 36.24 4.60 -12.24
N TRP A 118 36.24 5.80 -12.82
CA TRP A 118 35.02 6.41 -13.32
C TRP A 118 34.39 5.63 -14.48
N ASP A 119 35.19 4.98 -15.34
CA ASP A 119 34.66 4.08 -16.38
C ASP A 119 33.97 2.86 -15.76
N ARG A 120 34.53 2.27 -14.71
CA ARG A 120 33.90 1.16 -13.97
C ARG A 120 32.62 1.60 -13.25
N VAL A 121 32.60 2.83 -12.72
CA VAL A 121 31.36 3.42 -12.15
C VAL A 121 30.27 3.49 -13.22
N TYR A 122 30.57 4.01 -14.41
CA TYR A 122 29.62 4.07 -15.51
C TYR A 122 29.09 2.69 -15.93
N ASN A 123 29.97 1.70 -15.99
CA ASN A 123 29.59 0.33 -16.31
C ASN A 123 28.67 -0.27 -15.23
N ALA A 124 29.06 -0.14 -13.96
CA ALA A 124 28.25 -0.64 -12.84
C ALA A 124 26.85 0.02 -12.80
N VAL A 125 26.77 1.31 -13.06
CA VAL A 125 25.49 2.04 -13.14
C VAL A 125 24.66 1.58 -14.35
N THR A 126 25.30 1.37 -15.51
CA THR A 126 24.61 0.98 -16.76
C THR A 126 24.11 -0.47 -16.69
N GLU A 127 24.93 -1.38 -16.17
CA GLU A 127 24.56 -2.80 -15.98
C GLU A 127 23.47 -2.98 -14.92
N SER A 128 23.45 -2.12 -13.91
CA SER A 128 22.43 -2.12 -12.85
C SER A 128 21.13 -1.41 -13.24
N THR A 129 21.10 -0.74 -14.38
CA THR A 129 19.94 0.01 -14.87
C THR A 129 19.57 -0.50 -16.27
N PRO A 130 18.65 -1.48 -16.41
CA PRO A 130 18.17 -1.90 -17.72
C PRO A 130 17.63 -0.71 -18.51
N PRO A 131 17.80 -0.68 -19.86
CA PRO A 131 17.30 0.42 -20.66
C PRO A 131 15.79 0.49 -20.59
N LEU A 132 15.26 1.61 -20.07
CA LEU A 132 13.83 1.89 -19.99
C LEU A 132 13.25 1.94 -21.41
N ARG A 133 12.43 0.96 -21.78
CA ARG A 133 11.60 1.04 -22.98
C ARG A 133 10.60 2.18 -22.83
N LEU A 134 10.47 2.99 -23.88
CA LEU A 134 9.51 4.09 -23.98
C LEU A 134 8.09 3.55 -23.77
N ILE A 135 7.51 3.87 -22.63
CA ILE A 135 6.10 3.59 -22.31
C ILE A 135 5.27 4.69 -22.96
N ALA A 136 4.28 4.29 -23.76
CA ALA A 136 3.32 5.20 -24.37
C ALA A 136 2.59 6.03 -23.29
N SER A 137 2.46 7.32 -23.53
CA SER A 137 1.99 8.35 -22.61
C SER A 137 0.48 8.33 -22.26
N SER A 138 -0.14 7.17 -22.06
CA SER A 138 -1.59 7.08 -21.88
C SER A 138 -2.09 6.71 -20.47
N PHE A 139 -1.21 6.66 -19.45
CA PHE A 139 -1.63 6.33 -18.08
C PHE A 139 -1.09 7.33 -17.06
N GLN A 140 -1.73 8.47 -16.99
CA GLN A 140 -1.62 9.39 -15.86
C GLN A 140 -2.53 8.87 -14.73
N GLN A 141 -1.97 8.13 -13.79
CA GLN A 141 -2.63 7.84 -12.52
C GLN A 141 -1.95 8.61 -11.40
N THR A 142 -2.76 9.18 -10.53
CA THR A 142 -2.34 10.02 -9.42
C THR A 142 -1.43 9.26 -8.44
N PRO A 143 -0.27 9.81 -8.03
CA PRO A 143 0.78 9.07 -7.30
C PRO A 143 0.43 8.56 -5.90
N TRP A 144 -0.70 8.91 -5.35
CA TRP A 144 -1.10 8.61 -3.97
C TRP A 144 -1.93 7.32 -3.81
N LEU A 145 -2.14 6.61 -4.90
CA LEU A 145 -2.81 5.32 -4.84
C LEU A 145 -1.81 4.24 -4.44
N HIS A 146 -1.65 4.02 -3.14
CA HIS A 146 -1.05 2.80 -2.62
C HIS A 146 -1.96 1.62 -2.94
N ASN A 147 -1.90 1.18 -4.16
CA ASN A 147 -2.59 0.00 -4.56
C ASN A 147 -1.72 -0.77 -5.54
N THR A 148 -1.91 -2.05 -5.54
CA THR A 148 -1.28 -2.98 -6.45
C THR A 148 -1.50 -2.65 -7.93
N SER A 149 -2.48 -1.82 -8.28
CA SER A 149 -2.76 -1.44 -9.66
C SER A 149 -1.79 -0.41 -10.25
N GLY A 150 -1.10 0.39 -9.43
CA GLY A 150 -0.02 1.28 -9.90
C GLY A 150 1.21 0.52 -10.37
N PHE A 151 1.41 -0.72 -9.89
CA PHE A 151 2.52 -1.61 -10.26
C PHE A 151 2.19 -2.58 -11.39
N ALA A 152 0.99 -2.53 -11.91
CA ALA A 152 0.45 -3.60 -12.75
C ALA A 152 0.98 -3.62 -14.18
N ASN A 153 1.86 -2.71 -14.60
CA ASN A 153 2.20 -2.51 -15.99
C ASN A 153 3.45 -3.20 -16.50
N SER A 154 4.21 -3.89 -15.67
CA SER A 154 5.35 -4.68 -16.18
C SER A 154 5.72 -5.86 -15.29
N SER A 155 6.34 -6.87 -15.89
CA SER A 155 6.97 -7.99 -15.18
C SER A 155 8.11 -7.52 -14.25
N GLU A 156 8.68 -6.34 -14.49
CA GLU A 156 9.73 -5.74 -13.68
C GLU A 156 9.23 -5.34 -12.28
N TYR A 157 7.96 -4.94 -12.18
CA TYR A 157 7.33 -4.54 -10.92
C TYR A 157 6.62 -5.68 -10.17
N ARG A 158 6.61 -6.90 -10.69
CA ARG A 158 5.92 -8.03 -10.04
C ARG A 158 6.43 -8.28 -8.62
N LYS A 159 7.72 -8.16 -8.39
CA LYS A 159 8.32 -8.34 -7.06
C LYS A 159 7.88 -7.26 -6.07
N ASP A 160 7.71 -6.03 -6.55
CA ASP A 160 7.22 -4.92 -5.73
C ASP A 160 5.74 -5.09 -5.42
N VAL A 161 4.93 -5.54 -6.38
CA VAL A 161 3.52 -5.91 -6.15
C VAL A 161 3.40 -6.99 -5.09
N ASP A 162 4.18 -8.06 -5.18
CA ASP A 162 4.16 -9.16 -4.21
C ASP A 162 4.54 -8.68 -2.80
N ARG A 163 5.50 -7.76 -2.68
CA ARG A 163 5.88 -7.17 -1.39
C ARG A 163 4.75 -6.33 -0.81
N VAL A 164 4.19 -5.43 -1.62
CA VAL A 164 3.08 -4.56 -1.20
C VAL A 164 1.86 -5.38 -0.80
N LEU A 165 1.51 -6.43 -1.57
CA LEU A 165 0.42 -7.32 -1.22
C LEU A 165 0.67 -8.09 0.07
N ARG A 166 1.90 -8.56 0.32
CA ARG A 166 2.23 -9.21 1.60
C ARG A 166 2.09 -8.27 2.78
N ASP A 167 2.56 -7.03 2.63
CA ASP A 167 2.46 -6.01 3.67
C ASP A 167 0.99 -5.64 3.92
N GLU A 168 0.18 -5.57 2.86
CA GLU A 168 -1.25 -5.26 2.92
C GLU A 168 -2.07 -6.41 3.53
N LEU A 169 -1.89 -7.64 3.02
CA LEU A 169 -2.64 -8.81 3.48
C LEU A 169 -2.23 -9.26 4.88
N GLY A 170 -1.01 -8.97 5.31
CA GLY A 170 -0.51 -9.34 6.63
C GLY A 170 -0.47 -10.86 6.85
N ALA A 171 -1.10 -11.33 7.93
CA ALA A 171 -1.18 -12.76 8.22
C ALA A 171 -2.26 -13.44 7.37
N MET A 172 -1.89 -14.46 6.64
CA MET A 172 -2.81 -15.34 5.90
C MET A 172 -2.90 -16.70 6.60
N TYR A 173 -4.11 -17.19 6.77
CA TYR A 173 -4.38 -18.45 7.50
C TYR A 173 -4.85 -19.51 6.52
N VAL A 174 -4.18 -20.68 6.51
CA VAL A 174 -4.41 -21.78 5.57
C VAL A 174 -4.81 -23.05 6.28
N GLY A 175 -5.59 -23.89 5.61
CA GLY A 175 -6.02 -25.17 6.14
C GLY A 175 -7.02 -25.01 7.28
N LEU A 176 -7.99 -24.11 7.12
CA LEU A 176 -9.06 -23.92 8.07
C LEU A 176 -10.10 -25.02 7.94
N PRO A 177 -10.37 -25.78 9.01
CA PRO A 177 -11.46 -26.74 9.02
C PRO A 177 -12.82 -26.01 8.95
N ARG A 178 -13.84 -26.69 8.44
CA ARG A 178 -15.20 -26.16 8.31
C ARG A 178 -15.34 -24.93 7.39
N PHE A 179 -14.32 -24.63 6.58
CA PHE A 179 -14.37 -23.52 5.63
C PHE A 179 -15.55 -23.69 4.67
N HIS A 180 -15.71 -24.88 4.09
CA HIS A 180 -16.79 -25.16 3.17
C HIS A 180 -18.18 -24.98 3.82
N GLU A 181 -18.38 -25.46 5.04
CA GLU A 181 -19.61 -25.27 5.80
C GLU A 181 -19.94 -23.78 6.04
N ALA A 182 -18.92 -22.99 6.42
CA ALA A 182 -19.09 -21.56 6.72
C ALA A 182 -19.52 -20.74 5.49
N PHE A 183 -18.97 -21.02 4.33
CA PHE A 183 -19.22 -20.22 3.11
C PHE A 183 -20.30 -20.82 2.20
N PHE A 184 -20.37 -22.12 2.10
CA PHE A 184 -21.32 -22.81 1.21
C PHE A 184 -22.54 -23.36 1.93
N GLY A 185 -22.48 -23.59 3.24
CA GLY A 185 -23.61 -24.13 4.02
C GLY A 185 -24.83 -23.21 4.09
N ARG A 186 -24.66 -21.92 3.75
CA ARG A 186 -25.77 -20.93 3.69
C ARG A 186 -26.55 -20.99 2.39
N VAL A 187 -25.97 -21.57 1.34
CA VAL A 187 -26.59 -21.62 0.01
C VAL A 187 -27.76 -22.60 0.03
N ALA A 188 -28.95 -22.08 -0.22
CA ALA A 188 -30.18 -22.86 -0.10
C ALA A 188 -30.20 -24.09 -0.99
N ARG A 189 -30.48 -25.27 -0.41
CA ARG A 189 -30.57 -26.58 -1.08
C ARG A 189 -29.25 -27.07 -1.73
N LEU A 190 -28.12 -26.43 -1.49
CA LEU A 190 -26.86 -26.81 -2.13
C LEU A 190 -26.45 -28.25 -1.77
N GLU A 191 -26.53 -28.63 -0.52
CA GLU A 191 -26.17 -30.00 -0.05
C GLU A 191 -26.96 -31.04 -0.80
N THR A 192 -28.28 -30.99 -0.73
CA THR A 192 -29.18 -31.96 -1.39
C THR A 192 -29.00 -32.01 -2.90
N ALA A 193 -28.81 -30.84 -3.52
CA ALA A 193 -28.57 -30.76 -4.97
C ALA A 193 -27.20 -31.33 -5.34
N SER A 194 -26.17 -31.04 -4.58
CA SER A 194 -24.82 -31.54 -4.81
C SER A 194 -24.75 -33.06 -4.71
N GLU A 195 -25.42 -33.65 -3.71
CA GLU A 195 -25.55 -35.11 -3.57
C GLU A 195 -26.26 -35.74 -4.78
N ALA A 196 -27.39 -35.16 -5.19
CA ALA A 196 -28.17 -35.65 -6.31
C ALA A 196 -27.41 -35.53 -7.64
N VAL A 197 -26.74 -34.39 -7.87
CA VAL A 197 -25.90 -34.17 -9.07
C VAL A 197 -24.70 -35.12 -9.06
N PHE A 198 -24.02 -35.28 -7.93
CA PHE A 198 -22.89 -36.19 -7.84
C PHE A 198 -23.31 -37.65 -8.06
N LYS A 199 -24.47 -38.05 -7.56
CA LYS A 199 -25.03 -39.35 -7.85
C LYS A 199 -25.27 -39.55 -9.36
N LYS A 200 -25.85 -38.56 -10.05
CA LYS A 200 -25.97 -38.60 -11.52
C LYS A 200 -24.62 -38.73 -12.23
N CYS A 201 -23.56 -38.11 -11.70
CA CYS A 201 -22.21 -38.24 -12.27
C CYS A 201 -21.66 -39.68 -12.13
N MET A 202 -22.11 -40.46 -11.18
CA MET A 202 -21.69 -41.86 -10.98
C MET A 202 -22.57 -42.88 -11.70
N GLU A 203 -23.70 -42.47 -12.27
CA GLU A 203 -24.66 -43.34 -12.97
C GLU A 203 -24.37 -43.42 -14.47
N GLY A 204 -24.84 -44.50 -15.11
CA GLY A 204 -24.77 -44.71 -16.59
C GLY A 204 -23.66 -45.67 -17.00
N SER A 205 -23.61 -45.92 -18.30
CA SER A 205 -22.60 -46.82 -18.91
C SER A 205 -21.21 -46.17 -19.00
N GLU A 206 -21.18 -44.86 -19.07
CA GLU A 206 -19.96 -44.03 -19.06
C GLU A 206 -20.09 -42.96 -17.99
N PRO A 207 -19.85 -43.29 -16.73
CA PRO A 207 -20.00 -42.34 -15.62
C PRO A 207 -18.98 -41.23 -15.69
N LEU A 208 -19.37 -40.01 -15.32
CA LEU A 208 -18.46 -38.86 -15.25
C LEU A 208 -17.47 -39.00 -14.11
N PHE A 209 -17.85 -39.74 -13.05
CA PHE A 209 -17.01 -40.01 -11.90
C PHE A 209 -17.06 -41.48 -11.50
N SER A 210 -15.88 -42.11 -11.36
CA SER A 210 -15.78 -43.51 -10.89
C SER A 210 -14.68 -43.62 -9.81
N ASN A 211 -13.43 -43.63 -10.15
CA ASN A 211 -12.27 -43.50 -9.23
C ASN A 211 -11.52 -42.19 -9.45
N GLY A 212 -12.23 -41.17 -9.90
CA GLY A 212 -11.79 -39.87 -10.35
C GLY A 212 -12.67 -39.42 -11.51
N TRP A 213 -12.48 -38.17 -11.94
CA TRP A 213 -13.24 -37.61 -13.04
C TRP A 213 -12.82 -38.19 -14.39
N SER A 214 -13.78 -38.60 -15.19
CA SER A 214 -13.52 -39.08 -16.55
C SER A 214 -12.99 -37.93 -17.43
N GLY A 215 -12.08 -38.26 -18.36
CA GLY A 215 -11.47 -37.27 -19.25
C GLY A 215 -10.51 -36.31 -18.56
N TRP A 216 -10.14 -36.54 -17.31
CA TRP A 216 -9.10 -35.75 -16.65
C TRP A 216 -7.78 -35.84 -17.40
N PRO A 217 -7.18 -34.72 -17.85
CA PRO A 217 -5.95 -34.74 -18.65
C PRO A 217 -4.76 -35.28 -17.84
N THR A 218 -4.10 -36.32 -18.35
CA THR A 218 -2.96 -36.97 -17.70
C THR A 218 -1.67 -36.17 -17.78
N ASP A 219 -1.54 -35.34 -18.84
CA ASP A 219 -0.32 -34.61 -19.16
C ASP A 219 -0.27 -33.22 -18.49
N ALA A 220 -1.27 -32.84 -17.69
CA ALA A 220 -1.41 -31.53 -17.06
C ALA A 220 -1.20 -30.35 -18.04
N ASN A 221 -1.56 -30.54 -19.33
CA ASN A 221 -1.58 -29.46 -20.31
C ASN A 221 -2.68 -28.47 -19.92
N GLN A 222 -2.33 -27.19 -19.79
CA GLN A 222 -3.24 -26.14 -19.34
C GLN A 222 -4.50 -26.04 -20.23
N ASP A 223 -4.35 -26.08 -21.53
CA ASP A 223 -5.49 -25.95 -22.46
C ASP A 223 -6.47 -27.13 -22.36
N ASP A 224 -5.95 -28.34 -22.13
CA ASP A 224 -6.77 -29.54 -21.97
C ASP A 224 -7.49 -29.52 -20.62
N VAL A 225 -6.83 -29.10 -19.55
CA VAL A 225 -7.44 -28.94 -18.21
C VAL A 225 -8.56 -27.91 -18.25
N LEU A 226 -8.34 -26.78 -18.92
CA LEU A 226 -9.33 -25.72 -19.03
C LEU A 226 -10.54 -26.14 -19.89
N SER A 227 -10.31 -26.87 -20.98
CA SER A 227 -11.39 -27.41 -21.81
C SER A 227 -12.22 -28.44 -21.04
N TRP A 228 -11.55 -29.35 -20.33
CA TRP A 228 -12.19 -30.31 -19.45
C TRP A 228 -13.01 -29.63 -18.34
N PHE A 229 -12.43 -28.62 -17.67
CA PHE A 229 -13.10 -27.87 -16.60
C PHE A 229 -14.36 -27.17 -17.11
N ALA A 230 -14.30 -26.54 -18.29
CA ALA A 230 -15.45 -25.86 -18.88
C ALA A 230 -16.58 -26.86 -19.23
N GLU A 231 -16.23 -27.98 -19.87
CA GLU A 231 -17.21 -29.01 -20.24
C GLU A 231 -17.87 -29.67 -19.04
N LEU A 232 -17.06 -29.97 -17.99
CA LEU A 232 -17.60 -30.56 -16.77
C LEU A 232 -18.55 -29.60 -16.05
N ASN A 233 -18.17 -28.33 -15.91
CA ASN A 233 -19.02 -27.34 -15.25
C ASN A 233 -20.36 -27.12 -15.97
N GLU A 234 -20.39 -27.11 -17.30
CA GLU A 234 -21.65 -27.04 -18.07
C GLU A 234 -22.54 -28.28 -17.82
N LYS A 235 -21.96 -29.48 -17.73
CA LYS A 235 -22.70 -30.71 -17.40
C LYS A 235 -23.24 -30.64 -15.98
N LEU A 236 -22.43 -30.22 -15.01
CA LEU A 236 -22.86 -30.09 -13.61
C LEU A 236 -23.99 -29.06 -13.48
N ALA A 237 -23.86 -27.91 -14.15
CA ALA A 237 -24.90 -26.89 -14.17
C ALA A 237 -26.21 -27.44 -14.78
N THR A 238 -26.12 -28.19 -15.88
CA THR A 238 -27.28 -28.82 -16.53
C THR A 238 -27.96 -29.84 -15.60
N PHE A 239 -27.20 -30.69 -14.90
CA PHE A 239 -27.74 -31.65 -13.96
C PHE A 239 -28.40 -30.98 -12.73
N ALA A 240 -27.96 -29.79 -12.38
CA ALA A 240 -28.46 -29.02 -11.25
C ALA A 240 -29.72 -28.20 -11.57
N GLU A 241 -30.07 -27.99 -12.85
CA GLU A 241 -31.21 -27.11 -13.25
C GLU A 241 -32.52 -27.49 -12.56
N GLU A 242 -32.83 -28.77 -12.39
CA GLU A 242 -34.09 -29.26 -11.76
C GLU A 242 -34.15 -28.99 -10.25
N TYR A 243 -33.01 -28.72 -9.59
CA TYR A 243 -32.91 -28.47 -8.15
C TYR A 243 -32.86 -26.96 -7.82
N LYS A 244 -32.76 -26.10 -8.82
CA LYS A 244 -32.66 -24.65 -8.67
C LYS A 244 -34.01 -24.05 -8.30
N SER A 245 -34.07 -23.33 -7.18
CA SER A 245 -35.33 -22.78 -6.64
C SER A 245 -35.83 -21.57 -7.41
N THR A 246 -34.92 -20.83 -8.06
CA THR A 246 -35.22 -19.63 -8.82
C THR A 246 -34.20 -19.46 -9.96
N PRO A 247 -34.60 -19.05 -11.16
CA PRO A 247 -33.68 -18.82 -12.29
C PRO A 247 -32.91 -17.50 -12.19
N THR A 248 -32.50 -17.10 -10.98
CA THR A 248 -32.12 -15.72 -10.70
C THR A 248 -30.68 -15.37 -11.02
N HIS A 249 -29.77 -16.32 -11.11
CA HIS A 249 -28.37 -16.00 -11.39
C HIS A 249 -27.92 -16.55 -12.73
N ARG A 250 -27.53 -15.63 -13.60
CA ARG A 250 -27.06 -15.92 -14.97
C ARG A 250 -25.57 -16.15 -15.01
N ARG A 251 -24.98 -16.61 -13.90
CA ARG A 251 -23.55 -16.85 -13.84
C ARG A 251 -23.14 -17.99 -14.72
N ARG A 252 -21.99 -17.81 -15.34
CA ARG A 252 -21.35 -18.82 -16.14
C ARG A 252 -19.91 -19.07 -15.73
N PRO A 253 -19.44 -20.32 -15.81
CA PRO A 253 -18.03 -20.60 -15.73
C PRO A 253 -17.33 -20.04 -16.97
N LEU A 254 -16.16 -19.47 -16.74
CA LEU A 254 -15.29 -18.96 -17.79
C LEU A 254 -13.93 -19.63 -17.70
N ALA A 255 -13.47 -20.25 -18.78
CA ALA A 255 -12.13 -20.82 -18.89
C ALA A 255 -11.43 -20.23 -20.11
N GLN A 256 -10.57 -19.22 -19.88
CA GLN A 256 -9.95 -18.48 -21.00
C GLN A 256 -8.53 -18.01 -20.65
N PRO A 257 -7.55 -18.92 -20.70
CA PRO A 257 -6.19 -18.64 -20.27
C PRO A 257 -5.47 -17.61 -21.14
N ASN A 258 -5.85 -17.47 -22.40
CA ASN A 258 -5.07 -16.73 -23.39
C ASN A 258 -5.58 -15.32 -23.70
N LYS A 259 -6.72 -14.90 -23.15
CA LYS A 259 -7.31 -13.58 -23.41
C LYS A 259 -7.11 -12.62 -22.25
N PRO A 260 -6.49 -11.45 -22.46
CA PRO A 260 -6.36 -10.45 -21.42
C PRO A 260 -7.71 -9.93 -20.93
N ILE A 261 -7.85 -9.76 -19.63
CA ILE A 261 -9.04 -9.20 -18.98
C ILE A 261 -9.18 -7.72 -19.37
N GLN A 262 -10.37 -7.30 -19.78
CA GLN A 262 -10.66 -5.90 -20.08
C GLN A 262 -10.57 -5.04 -18.82
N GLY A 263 -10.01 -3.83 -18.94
CA GLY A 263 -9.77 -2.94 -17.80
C GLY A 263 -8.58 -3.33 -16.96
N SER A 264 -7.83 -4.37 -17.33
CA SER A 264 -6.54 -4.69 -16.72
C SER A 264 -5.47 -3.72 -17.20
N THR A 265 -4.69 -3.17 -16.28
CA THR A 265 -3.58 -2.26 -16.57
C THR A 265 -2.33 -2.97 -17.13
N ALA A 266 -2.25 -4.27 -16.95
CA ALA A 266 -1.23 -5.13 -17.55
C ALA A 266 -1.97 -6.32 -18.12
N GLU A 267 -1.84 -6.69 -19.34
CA GLU A 267 -2.51 -7.82 -20.03
C GLU A 267 -2.64 -9.09 -19.14
N ARG A 268 -3.29 -8.91 -17.99
CA ARG A 268 -3.48 -9.98 -17.00
C ARG A 268 -4.54 -10.93 -17.50
N LYS A 269 -4.31 -12.20 -17.25
CA LYS A 269 -5.15 -13.30 -17.67
C LYS A 269 -5.72 -14.00 -16.45
N LEU A 270 -6.80 -14.70 -16.64
CA LEU A 270 -7.47 -15.55 -15.67
C LEU A 270 -7.54 -16.95 -16.25
N ASP A 271 -7.19 -17.96 -15.49
CA ASP A 271 -7.29 -19.34 -15.99
C ASP A 271 -8.76 -19.78 -15.99
N VAL A 272 -9.44 -19.64 -14.86
CA VAL A 272 -10.86 -19.96 -14.70
C VAL A 272 -11.56 -18.92 -13.85
N GLY A 273 -12.87 -18.84 -13.92
CA GLY A 273 -13.66 -17.97 -13.05
C GLY A 273 -15.16 -18.14 -13.25
N PHE A 274 -15.92 -17.49 -12.36
CA PHE A 274 -17.36 -17.37 -12.50
C PHE A 274 -17.68 -15.91 -12.78
N VAL A 275 -18.45 -15.67 -13.84
CA VAL A 275 -18.73 -14.32 -14.35
C VAL A 275 -20.23 -14.04 -14.38
N ASP A 276 -20.58 -12.79 -14.10
CA ASP A 276 -21.93 -12.28 -14.24
C ASP A 276 -22.20 -11.82 -15.68
N ASP A 277 -22.13 -12.78 -16.61
CA ASP A 277 -22.48 -12.57 -18.00
C ASP A 277 -23.12 -13.85 -18.55
N PRO A 278 -24.44 -13.86 -18.79
CA PRO A 278 -25.14 -15.04 -19.27
C PRO A 278 -24.74 -15.47 -20.67
N LYS A 279 -24.04 -14.60 -21.42
CA LYS A 279 -23.56 -14.86 -22.77
C LYS A 279 -22.08 -15.21 -22.81
N ALA A 280 -21.41 -15.21 -21.64
CA ALA A 280 -19.98 -15.55 -21.58
C ALA A 280 -19.77 -16.98 -22.08
N GLY A 281 -18.81 -17.15 -22.98
CA GLY A 281 -18.41 -18.41 -23.56
C GLY A 281 -16.90 -18.41 -23.82
N LYS A 282 -16.41 -19.52 -24.40
CA LYS A 282 -14.98 -19.78 -24.60
C LYS A 282 -14.22 -18.61 -25.29
N ASP A 283 -14.92 -17.81 -26.10
CA ASP A 283 -14.33 -16.70 -26.85
C ASP A 283 -14.66 -15.32 -26.29
N SER A 284 -15.37 -15.24 -25.16
CA SER A 284 -15.72 -13.97 -24.55
C SER A 284 -14.51 -13.34 -23.86
N ARG A 285 -14.39 -12.03 -23.94
CA ARG A 285 -13.40 -11.23 -23.20
C ARG A 285 -14.13 -10.46 -22.10
N CYS A 286 -13.99 -10.90 -20.86
CA CYS A 286 -14.68 -10.29 -19.73
C CYS A 286 -13.93 -9.08 -19.17
N HIS A 287 -14.69 -8.13 -18.63
CA HIS A 287 -14.17 -7.05 -17.83
C HIS A 287 -14.03 -7.49 -16.37
N TRP A 288 -13.07 -6.92 -15.63
CA TRP A 288 -12.88 -7.23 -14.21
C TRP A 288 -14.13 -7.10 -13.36
N SER A 289 -14.98 -6.11 -13.68
CA SER A 289 -16.23 -5.88 -12.95
C SER A 289 -17.25 -7.02 -13.06
N ASN A 290 -17.10 -7.89 -14.04
CA ASN A 290 -18.00 -9.01 -14.30
C ASN A 290 -17.47 -10.34 -13.75
N ILE A 291 -16.23 -10.34 -13.24
CA ILE A 291 -15.61 -11.52 -12.63
C ILE A 291 -15.96 -11.53 -11.15
N LEU A 292 -16.77 -12.48 -10.74
CA LEU A 292 -17.23 -12.63 -9.36
C LEU A 292 -16.27 -13.51 -8.54
N VAL A 293 -15.84 -14.63 -9.12
CA VAL A 293 -14.89 -15.55 -8.49
C VAL A 293 -13.76 -15.83 -9.47
N PRO A 294 -12.54 -15.35 -9.22
CA PRO A 294 -11.39 -15.71 -10.03
C PRO A 294 -10.80 -17.05 -9.59
N GLY A 295 -10.27 -17.81 -10.51
CA GLY A 295 -9.54 -19.05 -10.23
C GLY A 295 -8.26 -19.15 -11.04
N GLU A 296 -7.26 -19.78 -10.48
CA GLU A 296 -5.95 -20.02 -11.07
C GLU A 296 -5.64 -21.51 -11.04
N LEU A 297 -5.09 -22.03 -12.13
CA LEU A 297 -4.70 -23.43 -12.24
C LEU A 297 -3.18 -23.56 -12.33
N LYS A 298 -2.60 -24.51 -11.60
CA LYS A 298 -1.17 -24.79 -11.66
C LYS A 298 -0.92 -26.21 -12.15
N SER A 299 -0.20 -26.33 -13.25
CA SER A 299 0.20 -27.61 -13.85
C SER A 299 1.31 -28.33 -13.09
N ASN A 300 2.03 -27.66 -12.19
CA ASN A 300 3.15 -28.24 -11.47
C ASN A 300 2.81 -28.43 -9.98
N PRO A 301 2.58 -29.69 -9.51
CA PRO A 301 2.28 -29.97 -8.10
C PRO A 301 3.36 -29.49 -7.11
N SER A 302 4.61 -29.34 -7.55
CA SER A 302 5.69 -28.83 -6.71
C SER A 302 5.63 -27.31 -6.52
N ALA A 303 4.88 -26.60 -7.35
CA ALA A 303 4.60 -25.18 -7.23
C ALA A 303 3.38 -24.89 -6.33
N ASP A 304 2.54 -25.88 -6.09
CA ASP A 304 1.36 -25.82 -5.24
C ASP A 304 1.74 -26.00 -3.76
N LYS A 305 2.59 -25.09 -3.28
CA LYS A 305 2.95 -24.98 -1.86
C LYS A 305 2.48 -23.64 -1.34
N ALA A 306 1.86 -23.65 -0.15
CA ALA A 306 1.37 -22.46 0.52
C ALA A 306 2.38 -21.28 0.56
N SER A 307 3.68 -21.56 0.57
CA SER A 307 4.75 -20.55 0.52
C SER A 307 5.04 -19.98 -0.86
N LYS A 308 4.58 -20.62 -1.94
CA LYS A 308 4.81 -20.18 -3.33
C LYS A 308 3.52 -19.85 -4.07
N ALA A 309 2.41 -20.39 -3.62
CA ALA A 309 1.08 -20.26 -4.22
C ALA A 309 0.11 -19.42 -3.36
N TRP A 310 0.63 -18.55 -2.49
CA TRP A 310 -0.22 -17.69 -1.66
C TRP A 310 -1.08 -16.70 -2.47
N LEU A 311 -0.73 -16.47 -3.72
CA LEU A 311 -1.53 -15.73 -4.71
C LEU A 311 -2.18 -16.64 -5.76
N ASP A 312 -1.86 -17.94 -5.75
CA ASP A 312 -2.36 -18.94 -6.67
C ASP A 312 -3.28 -19.90 -5.90
N LEU A 313 -4.46 -20.15 -6.42
CA LEU A 313 -5.53 -20.87 -5.71
C LEU A 313 -5.38 -22.38 -5.84
N GLY A 314 -4.54 -23.01 -5.00
CA GLY A 314 -4.56 -24.47 -4.79
C GLY A 314 -5.66 -24.95 -3.82
N THR A 315 -6.42 -24.00 -3.24
CA THR A 315 -7.48 -24.18 -2.26
C THR A 315 -8.52 -23.09 -2.48
N ILE A 316 -9.65 -23.14 -1.76
CA ILE A 316 -10.62 -22.06 -1.78
C ILE A 316 -10.13 -20.95 -0.84
N TRP A 317 -9.98 -19.75 -1.36
CA TRP A 317 -9.53 -18.58 -0.64
C TRP A 317 -10.65 -17.56 -0.48
N GLU A 318 -10.69 -16.95 0.70
CA GLU A 318 -11.44 -15.74 0.97
C GLU A 318 -10.47 -14.62 1.34
N PHE A 319 -10.56 -13.50 0.66
CA PHE A 319 -9.78 -12.29 0.95
C PHE A 319 -10.70 -11.20 1.49
N ASP A 320 -10.47 -10.82 2.72
CA ASP A 320 -11.28 -9.85 3.44
C ASP A 320 -10.47 -8.66 3.97
N ARG A 321 -11.09 -7.84 4.79
CA ARG A 321 -10.49 -6.63 5.36
C ARG A 321 -9.40 -6.88 6.41
N LEU A 322 -9.20 -8.11 6.83
CA LEU A 322 -8.13 -8.54 7.75
C LEU A 322 -7.02 -9.34 7.06
N GLY A 323 -7.18 -9.70 5.80
CA GLY A 323 -6.20 -10.47 5.04
C GLY A 323 -6.83 -11.65 4.30
N GLY A 324 -6.12 -12.78 4.24
CA GLY A 324 -6.58 -13.97 3.54
C GLY A 324 -6.79 -15.16 4.48
N ILE A 325 -7.84 -15.93 4.22
CA ILE A 325 -8.08 -17.24 4.82
C ILE A 325 -8.32 -18.28 3.74
N ALA A 326 -7.94 -19.53 3.98
CA ALA A 326 -8.08 -20.60 3.01
C ALA A 326 -8.58 -21.90 3.63
N SER A 327 -9.35 -22.65 2.85
CA SER A 327 -9.80 -23.99 3.19
C SER A 327 -8.64 -24.96 3.43
N GLU A 328 -8.94 -26.11 3.99
CA GLU A 328 -8.12 -27.30 3.82
C GLU A 328 -8.02 -27.62 2.33
N GLN A 329 -6.88 -28.17 1.94
CA GLN A 329 -6.67 -28.63 0.57
C GLN A 329 -7.45 -29.90 0.33
N PHE A 330 -8.15 -30.01 -0.79
CA PHE A 330 -8.88 -31.22 -1.18
C PHE A 330 -8.51 -31.66 -2.60
N ASP A 331 -8.52 -32.97 -2.80
CA ASP A 331 -8.23 -33.59 -4.10
C ASP A 331 -9.54 -33.82 -4.86
N ILE A 332 -9.76 -33.09 -5.94
CA ILE A 332 -11.01 -33.18 -6.72
C ILE A 332 -11.34 -34.59 -7.22
N ASN A 333 -10.32 -35.43 -7.46
CA ASN A 333 -10.50 -36.80 -7.91
C ASN A 333 -10.83 -37.79 -6.78
N LYS A 334 -10.62 -37.40 -5.51
CA LYS A 334 -11.04 -38.19 -4.34
C LYS A 334 -12.33 -37.64 -3.73
N ASP A 335 -12.39 -36.30 -3.63
CA ASP A 335 -13.46 -35.58 -2.97
C ASP A 335 -14.45 -34.99 -4.00
N GLY A 336 -14.91 -35.83 -4.95
CA GLY A 336 -15.75 -35.41 -6.07
C GLY A 336 -17.05 -34.69 -5.64
N LEU A 337 -17.67 -35.11 -4.53
CA LEU A 337 -18.85 -34.45 -3.98
C LEU A 337 -18.53 -33.01 -3.53
N GLN A 338 -17.39 -32.82 -2.83
CA GLN A 338 -16.97 -31.48 -2.40
C GLN A 338 -16.67 -30.58 -3.60
N PHE A 339 -16.07 -31.14 -4.65
CA PHE A 339 -15.85 -30.39 -5.90
C PHE A 339 -17.16 -29.95 -6.54
N VAL A 340 -18.15 -30.86 -6.68
CA VAL A 340 -19.49 -30.54 -7.20
C VAL A 340 -20.15 -29.46 -6.34
N SER A 341 -20.13 -29.61 -5.01
CA SER A 341 -20.70 -28.64 -4.10
C SER A 341 -20.03 -27.26 -4.22
N THR A 342 -18.72 -27.20 -4.41
CA THR A 342 -17.98 -25.94 -4.61
C THR A 342 -18.40 -25.25 -5.91
N VAL A 343 -18.47 -25.99 -7.01
CA VAL A 343 -18.87 -25.44 -8.32
C VAL A 343 -20.31 -24.94 -8.28
N LEU A 344 -21.24 -25.76 -7.79
CA LEU A 344 -22.66 -25.39 -7.70
C LEU A 344 -22.84 -24.22 -6.71
N GLY A 345 -22.08 -24.19 -5.61
CA GLY A 345 -22.08 -23.10 -4.66
C GLY A 345 -21.74 -21.76 -5.32
N PHE A 346 -20.63 -21.68 -6.05
CA PHE A 346 -20.27 -20.46 -6.77
C PHE A 346 -21.27 -20.06 -7.85
N LEU A 347 -21.96 -21.02 -8.45
CA LEU A 347 -23.01 -20.74 -9.43
C LEU A 347 -24.30 -20.22 -8.77
N TRP A 348 -24.57 -20.59 -7.52
CA TRP A 348 -25.86 -20.34 -6.85
C TRP A 348 -25.82 -19.29 -5.76
N MET A 349 -24.65 -18.98 -5.19
CA MET A 349 -24.49 -17.91 -4.19
C MET A 349 -25.21 -16.64 -4.62
N SER A 350 -25.93 -16.00 -3.72
CA SER A 350 -26.47 -14.65 -3.90
C SER A 350 -25.31 -13.62 -3.96
N GLU A 351 -25.61 -12.37 -4.31
CA GLU A 351 -24.63 -11.29 -4.22
C GLU A 351 -24.12 -11.10 -2.79
N GLU A 352 -25.00 -11.20 -1.81
CA GLU A 352 -24.66 -11.11 -0.38
C GLU A 352 -23.69 -12.24 0.02
N GLU A 353 -23.96 -13.49 -0.35
CA GLU A 353 -23.08 -14.64 -0.07
C GLU A 353 -21.71 -14.53 -0.76
N LEU A 354 -21.61 -13.74 -1.82
CA LEU A 354 -20.35 -13.34 -2.48
C LEU A 354 -19.69 -12.12 -1.85
N GLY A 355 -20.25 -11.57 -0.76
CA GLY A 355 -19.68 -10.45 -0.01
C GLY A 355 -20.07 -9.06 -0.50
N PHE A 356 -21.10 -8.93 -1.35
CA PHE A 356 -21.68 -7.63 -1.66
C PHE A 356 -22.50 -7.11 -0.48
N ASP A 357 -22.44 -5.81 -0.23
CA ASP A 357 -23.16 -5.17 0.86
C ASP A 357 -24.70 -5.18 0.58
N PRO A 358 -25.51 -5.94 1.36
CA PRO A 358 -26.94 -6.02 1.14
C PRO A 358 -27.70 -4.74 1.54
N THR A 359 -27.07 -3.82 2.27
CA THR A 359 -27.67 -2.52 2.64
C THR A 359 -27.66 -1.52 1.50
N ILE A 360 -26.90 -1.79 0.42
CA ILE A 360 -26.93 -1.01 -0.82
C ILE A 360 -27.96 -1.65 -1.76
N MET A 361 -29.16 -1.10 -1.76
CA MET A 361 -30.29 -1.61 -2.53
C MET A 361 -30.36 -0.99 -3.92
N THR A 362 -31.04 -1.68 -4.84
CA THR A 362 -31.29 -1.19 -6.20
C THR A 362 -32.79 -1.22 -6.51
N ALA A 363 -33.34 -0.09 -6.92
CA ALA A 363 -34.69 0.00 -7.45
C ALA A 363 -34.75 1.01 -8.59
N ASN A 364 -35.44 0.67 -9.68
CA ASN A 364 -35.61 1.54 -10.86
C ASN A 364 -34.23 2.02 -11.41
N ASP A 365 -33.25 1.12 -11.52
CA ASP A 365 -31.87 1.39 -11.96
C ASP A 365 -31.09 2.41 -11.09
N LYS A 366 -31.60 2.75 -9.92
CA LYS A 366 -30.93 3.61 -8.94
C LYS A 366 -30.50 2.80 -7.73
N ARG A 367 -29.27 3.01 -7.31
CA ARG A 367 -28.76 2.46 -6.06
C ARG A 367 -29.03 3.45 -4.94
N PHE A 368 -29.40 2.94 -3.77
CA PHE A 368 -29.68 3.76 -2.59
C PHE A 368 -29.40 2.98 -1.30
N ILE A 369 -29.26 3.72 -0.22
CA ILE A 369 -29.29 3.19 1.15
C ILE A 369 -30.48 3.80 1.90
N GLU A 370 -30.94 3.10 2.94
CA GLU A 370 -31.95 3.63 3.88
C GLU A 370 -31.28 3.82 5.24
N ILE A 371 -31.58 4.95 5.88
CA ILE A 371 -31.08 5.27 7.23
C ILE A 371 -32.26 5.65 8.12
N GLU A 372 -32.14 5.36 9.42
CA GLU A 372 -33.11 5.81 10.42
C GLU A 372 -32.59 7.06 11.11
N ARG A 373 -33.20 8.21 10.87
CA ARG A 373 -32.83 9.48 11.43
C ARG A 373 -33.98 10.23 12.02
N ASP A 374 -33.87 10.65 13.27
CA ASP A 374 -34.95 11.39 14.00
C ASP A 374 -36.30 10.61 14.03
N GLY A 375 -36.24 9.26 14.02
CA GLY A 375 -37.42 8.38 13.99
C GLY A 375 -38.11 8.29 12.62
N LEU A 376 -37.45 8.76 11.55
CA LEU A 376 -37.92 8.68 10.18
C LEU A 376 -36.91 7.92 9.30
N THR A 377 -37.43 7.05 8.45
CA THR A 377 -36.61 6.39 7.42
C THR A 377 -36.32 7.37 6.30
N GLU A 378 -35.08 7.69 6.04
CA GLU A 378 -34.66 8.52 4.92
C GLU A 378 -33.95 7.65 3.86
N ARG A 379 -34.33 7.82 2.60
CA ARG A 379 -33.67 7.17 1.47
C ARG A 379 -32.64 8.11 0.83
N LEU A 380 -31.40 7.63 0.72
CA LEU A 380 -30.30 8.37 0.12
C LEU A 380 -29.92 7.72 -1.21
N ILE A 381 -30.15 8.44 -2.30
CA ILE A 381 -29.85 7.97 -3.66
C ILE A 381 -28.36 8.15 -3.93
N ILE A 382 -27.70 7.11 -4.37
CA ILE A 382 -26.28 7.13 -4.73
C ILE A 382 -26.13 7.62 -6.17
N ASP A 383 -25.49 8.78 -6.35
CA ASP A 383 -25.29 9.39 -7.67
C ASP A 383 -24.09 8.79 -8.40
N LYS A 384 -22.95 8.76 -7.72
CA LYS A 384 -21.69 8.24 -8.30
C LYS A 384 -20.67 7.88 -7.22
N VAL A 385 -19.77 6.97 -7.57
CA VAL A 385 -18.56 6.71 -6.79
C VAL A 385 -17.64 7.91 -6.93
N MET A 386 -17.20 8.48 -5.82
CA MET A 386 -16.19 9.54 -5.76
C MET A 386 -14.79 8.93 -5.65
N GLN A 387 -14.65 7.99 -4.71
CA GLN A 387 -13.39 7.33 -4.42
C GLN A 387 -13.66 5.91 -3.91
N ARG A 388 -12.78 5.00 -4.28
CA ARG A 388 -12.71 3.66 -3.71
C ARG A 388 -11.25 3.34 -3.42
N ALA A 389 -10.95 3.01 -2.18
CA ALA A 389 -9.63 2.51 -1.82
C ALA A 389 -9.36 1.20 -2.60
N ARG A 390 -8.25 1.18 -3.32
CA ARG A 390 -7.83 0.02 -4.11
C ARG A 390 -6.96 -0.88 -3.24
N CYS A 391 -7.55 -1.46 -2.22
CA CYS A 391 -6.92 -2.41 -1.31
C CYS A 391 -7.84 -3.62 -1.10
N ILE A 392 -7.23 -4.77 -0.84
CA ILE A 392 -7.95 -5.99 -0.46
C ILE A 392 -8.18 -5.95 1.05
N ALA A 393 -7.09 -5.86 1.82
CA ALA A 393 -7.16 -5.75 3.27
C ALA A 393 -7.01 -4.30 3.74
N GLY A 394 -7.50 -4.01 4.93
CA GLY A 394 -7.42 -2.68 5.50
C GLY A 394 -8.76 -1.99 5.66
N ARG A 395 -8.77 -0.66 5.62
CA ARG A 395 -9.99 0.15 5.80
C ARG A 395 -10.99 0.05 4.63
N ALA A 396 -10.50 -0.21 3.44
CA ALA A 396 -11.27 -0.33 2.20
C ALA A 396 -12.30 0.78 1.98
N THR A 397 -11.94 2.01 2.33
CA THR A 397 -12.81 3.17 2.28
C THR A 397 -13.41 3.36 0.89
N THR A 398 -14.74 3.49 0.83
CA THR A 398 -15.46 3.86 -0.39
C THR A 398 -16.32 5.09 -0.09
N CYS A 399 -16.24 6.10 -0.96
CA CYS A 399 -17.01 7.31 -0.84
C CYS A 399 -17.92 7.49 -2.07
N TRP A 400 -19.17 7.87 -1.84
CA TRP A 400 -20.14 8.17 -2.88
C TRP A 400 -20.68 9.58 -2.70
N LYS A 401 -20.91 10.26 -3.82
CA LYS A 401 -21.86 11.39 -3.86
C LYS A 401 -23.26 10.81 -3.82
N ALA A 402 -24.11 11.39 -2.98
CA ALA A 402 -25.50 11.00 -2.83
C ALA A 402 -26.37 12.24 -2.59
N HIS A 403 -27.67 12.05 -2.59
CA HIS A 403 -28.62 13.04 -2.18
C HIS A 403 -29.82 12.37 -1.52
N ARG A 404 -30.57 13.11 -0.68
CA ARG A 404 -31.84 12.63 -0.14
C ARG A 404 -32.87 12.53 -1.24
N GLU A 405 -33.65 11.47 -1.27
CA GLU A 405 -34.78 11.33 -2.23
C GLU A 405 -35.64 12.54 -2.22
N GLY A 406 -35.96 13.09 -3.41
CA GLY A 406 -36.71 14.35 -3.57
C GLY A 406 -35.89 15.64 -3.41
N HIS A 407 -34.60 15.56 -3.01
CA HIS A 407 -33.74 16.73 -2.80
C HIS A 407 -32.41 16.65 -3.56
N PRO A 408 -32.38 16.51 -4.90
CA PRO A 408 -31.15 16.28 -5.68
C PRO A 408 -30.19 17.47 -5.67
N GLN A 409 -30.61 18.65 -5.27
CA GLN A 409 -29.78 19.86 -5.20
C GLN A 409 -28.94 19.94 -3.92
N THR A 410 -29.19 19.07 -2.94
CA THR A 410 -28.43 19.05 -1.68
C THR A 410 -27.54 17.82 -1.64
N PRO A 411 -26.27 17.94 -2.09
CA PRO A 411 -25.37 16.82 -2.12
C PRO A 411 -24.99 16.38 -0.70
N LEU A 412 -24.85 15.07 -0.54
CA LEU A 412 -24.32 14.41 0.64
C LEU A 412 -23.14 13.54 0.20
N VAL A 413 -22.28 13.19 1.14
CA VAL A 413 -21.21 12.20 0.93
C VAL A 413 -21.44 11.04 1.86
N ILE A 414 -21.59 9.83 1.31
CA ILE A 414 -21.62 8.59 2.07
C ILE A 414 -20.18 8.03 2.06
N LYS A 415 -19.65 7.72 3.22
CA LYS A 415 -18.33 7.10 3.40
C LYS A 415 -18.50 5.80 4.17
N ASP A 416 -18.19 4.69 3.54
CA ASP A 416 -18.08 3.38 4.17
C ASP A 416 -16.62 3.03 4.41
N SER A 417 -16.32 2.47 5.58
CA SER A 417 -14.96 2.05 5.95
C SER A 417 -14.99 0.92 6.99
N TRP A 418 -13.92 0.12 7.02
CA TRP A 418 -13.74 -0.97 7.96
C TRP A 418 -12.74 -0.57 9.04
N GLN A 419 -13.24 -0.23 10.21
CA GLN A 419 -12.44 0.28 11.33
C GLN A 419 -12.17 -0.80 12.38
N TYR A 420 -11.08 -0.65 13.13
CA TYR A 420 -10.86 -1.45 14.32
C TYR A 420 -11.84 -1.01 15.42
N PRO A 421 -12.54 -1.95 16.10
CA PRO A 421 -13.53 -1.61 17.14
C PRO A 421 -12.94 -0.83 18.33
N GLU A 422 -11.62 -0.95 18.56
CA GLU A 422 -10.92 -0.28 19.67
C GLU A 422 -10.57 1.21 19.36
N ARG A 423 -10.84 1.67 18.13
CA ARG A 423 -10.65 3.08 17.77
C ARG A 423 -11.90 3.90 18.02
N ASP A 424 -11.70 5.18 18.32
CA ASP A 424 -12.80 6.14 18.34
C ASP A 424 -13.52 6.10 16.98
N GLU A 425 -14.83 6.06 17.02
CA GLU A 425 -15.64 6.00 15.81
C GLU A 425 -15.61 7.36 15.09
N GLU A 426 -15.26 7.35 13.80
CA GLU A 426 -15.16 8.58 13.01
C GLU A 426 -16.47 9.39 13.03
N GLY A 427 -17.61 8.71 12.97
CA GLY A 427 -18.91 9.34 13.00
C GLY A 427 -19.16 10.14 14.28
N GLU A 428 -18.75 9.62 15.43
CA GLU A 428 -18.81 10.33 16.71
C GLU A 428 -17.88 11.55 16.74
N LEU A 429 -16.64 11.41 16.21
CA LEU A 429 -15.69 12.53 16.16
C LEU A 429 -16.21 13.66 15.28
N VAL A 430 -16.80 13.35 14.13
CA VAL A 430 -17.40 14.33 13.22
C VAL A 430 -18.67 14.96 13.85
N PHE A 431 -19.48 14.17 14.56
CA PHE A 431 -20.64 14.68 15.30
C PHE A 431 -20.21 15.69 16.36
N GLU A 432 -19.27 15.34 17.22
CA GLU A 432 -18.76 16.23 18.28
C GLU A 432 -18.11 17.49 17.68
N ALA A 433 -17.31 17.37 16.62
CA ALA A 433 -16.71 18.53 15.96
C ALA A 433 -17.79 19.47 15.38
N THR A 434 -18.85 18.92 14.80
CA THR A 434 -19.98 19.72 14.27
C THR A 434 -20.76 20.39 15.39
N ASP A 435 -21.06 19.68 16.48
CA ASP A 435 -21.79 20.19 17.64
C ASP A 435 -21.02 21.34 18.34
N GLN A 436 -19.69 21.22 18.42
CA GLN A 436 -18.82 22.28 18.93
C GLN A 436 -18.62 23.46 17.97
N GLY A 437 -19.27 23.47 16.82
CA GLY A 437 -19.21 24.55 15.83
C GLY A 437 -17.84 24.66 15.12
N VAL A 438 -17.11 23.58 14.96
CA VAL A 438 -15.86 23.56 14.19
C VAL A 438 -16.12 24.01 12.76
N VAL A 439 -15.35 24.99 12.26
CA VAL A 439 -15.47 25.52 10.91
C VAL A 439 -14.46 24.88 9.96
N ASN A 440 -14.75 24.85 8.66
CA ASN A 440 -13.88 24.32 7.62
C ASN A 440 -13.45 22.85 7.85
N VAL A 441 -14.32 22.06 8.47
CA VAL A 441 -14.27 20.61 8.59
C VAL A 441 -15.62 20.09 8.11
N ALA A 442 -15.66 18.94 7.45
CA ALA A 442 -16.89 18.37 6.94
C ALA A 442 -17.91 18.17 8.08
N ARG A 443 -19.14 18.66 7.85
CA ARG A 443 -20.20 18.64 8.85
C ARG A 443 -20.93 17.32 8.85
N TYR A 444 -21.29 16.88 10.03
CA TYR A 444 -22.04 15.67 10.30
C TYR A 444 -23.46 15.71 9.71
N TYR A 445 -23.89 14.57 9.17
CA TYR A 445 -25.28 14.30 8.83
C TYR A 445 -25.82 13.10 9.59
N TYR A 446 -25.12 11.94 9.52
CA TYR A 446 -25.52 10.70 10.14
C TYR A 446 -24.32 9.75 10.25
N HIS A 447 -24.36 8.79 11.17
CA HIS A 447 -23.44 7.66 11.18
C HIS A 447 -24.10 6.43 11.76
N GLU A 448 -23.54 5.27 11.41
CA GLU A 448 -23.97 3.98 11.95
C GLU A 448 -22.85 2.95 11.92
N THR A 449 -22.94 1.95 12.80
CA THR A 449 -22.34 0.63 12.54
C THR A 449 -23.32 -0.11 11.64
N VAL A 450 -22.86 -0.45 10.44
CA VAL A 450 -23.70 -1.16 9.47
C VAL A 450 -24.13 -2.50 10.07
N GLN A 451 -25.40 -2.84 9.91
CA GLN A 451 -25.97 -4.09 10.37
C GLN A 451 -26.42 -4.94 9.19
N VAL A 452 -26.06 -6.22 9.23
CA VAL A 452 -26.53 -7.26 8.32
C VAL A 452 -27.27 -8.31 9.15
N HIS A 453 -28.51 -8.61 8.80
CA HIS A 453 -29.39 -9.53 9.57
C HIS A 453 -29.49 -9.20 11.07
N SER A 454 -29.61 -7.90 11.39
CA SER A 454 -29.71 -7.39 12.78
C SER A 454 -28.47 -7.64 13.64
N THR A 455 -27.33 -7.95 13.04
CA THR A 455 -26.03 -8.05 13.70
C THR A 455 -25.04 -7.06 13.08
N ASN A 456 -24.09 -6.59 13.89
CA ASN A 456 -23.03 -5.73 13.35
C ASN A 456 -22.30 -6.45 12.22
N ASP A 457 -22.10 -5.74 11.10
CA ASP A 457 -21.30 -6.24 10.00
C ASP A 457 -19.82 -6.17 10.39
N ASP A 458 -19.25 -7.31 10.75
CA ASP A 458 -17.84 -7.44 11.13
C ASP A 458 -17.16 -8.61 10.41
N VAL A 459 -15.83 -8.54 10.31
CA VAL A 459 -15.10 -9.55 9.54
C VAL A 459 -15.16 -10.91 10.20
N ARG A 460 -15.05 -11.03 11.52
CA ARG A 460 -14.95 -12.33 12.18
C ARG A 460 -16.27 -13.09 12.18
N SER A 461 -17.33 -12.42 12.60
CA SER A 461 -18.63 -13.09 12.82
C SER A 461 -19.45 -13.18 11.55
N ASN A 462 -19.43 -12.13 10.72
CA ASN A 462 -20.24 -12.08 9.50
C ASN A 462 -19.44 -12.51 8.26
N VAL A 463 -18.38 -11.78 7.87
CA VAL A 463 -17.64 -12.08 6.63
C VAL A 463 -17.00 -13.47 6.68
N ARG A 464 -16.30 -13.81 7.77
CA ARG A 464 -15.66 -15.13 7.95
C ARG A 464 -16.60 -16.21 8.50
N GLY A 465 -17.87 -15.90 8.70
CA GLY A 465 -18.86 -16.87 9.21
C GLY A 465 -18.52 -17.47 10.59
N GLY A 466 -17.76 -16.73 11.43
CA GLY A 466 -17.35 -17.21 12.75
C GLY A 466 -16.21 -18.24 12.73
N LEU A 467 -15.51 -18.42 11.62
CA LEU A 467 -14.33 -19.31 11.55
C LEU A 467 -13.23 -18.87 12.52
N ASP A 468 -12.74 -19.84 13.29
CA ASP A 468 -11.64 -19.62 14.23
C ASP A 468 -10.28 -19.78 13.53
N VAL A 469 -9.64 -18.67 13.19
CA VAL A 469 -8.34 -18.68 12.53
C VAL A 469 -7.22 -19.29 13.36
N THR A 470 -7.43 -19.52 14.66
CA THR A 470 -6.44 -20.20 15.52
C THR A 470 -6.34 -21.69 15.21
N THR A 471 -7.34 -22.24 14.52
CA THR A 471 -7.35 -23.65 14.07
C THR A 471 -6.60 -23.86 12.75
N ALA A 472 -6.17 -22.79 12.09
CA ALA A 472 -5.41 -22.89 10.85
C ALA A 472 -4.11 -23.68 11.02
N THR A 473 -3.73 -24.47 10.02
CA THR A 473 -2.53 -25.32 10.06
C THR A 473 -1.23 -24.50 10.20
N ASN A 474 -1.24 -23.27 9.73
CA ASN A 474 -0.10 -22.35 9.81
C ASN A 474 -0.22 -21.33 10.95
N TYR A 475 -1.23 -21.40 11.80
CA TYR A 475 -1.36 -20.49 12.95
C TYR A 475 -0.16 -20.66 13.89
N ARG A 476 0.40 -19.53 14.32
CA ARG A 476 1.47 -19.46 15.31
C ARG A 476 1.10 -18.39 16.33
N PRO A 477 0.82 -18.75 17.59
CA PRO A 477 0.59 -17.77 18.62
C PRO A 477 1.83 -16.87 18.78
N GLU A 478 1.63 -15.56 18.84
CA GLU A 478 2.73 -14.65 19.12
C GLU A 478 3.34 -15.02 20.47
N ARG A 479 4.62 -15.42 20.48
CA ARG A 479 5.36 -15.57 21.74
C ARG A 479 5.44 -14.18 22.38
N SER A 480 4.77 -14.00 23.50
CA SER A 480 4.94 -12.81 24.35
C SER A 480 6.42 -12.70 24.68
N MET A 481 7.09 -11.64 24.16
CA MET A 481 8.43 -11.29 24.63
C MET A 481 8.34 -11.02 26.14
N PRO A 482 9.22 -11.59 26.96
CA PRO A 482 9.27 -11.24 28.36
C PRO A 482 9.50 -9.72 28.47
N PRO A 483 8.90 -9.05 29.46
CA PRO A 483 9.12 -7.61 29.66
C PRO A 483 10.62 -7.35 29.83
N PRO A 484 11.18 -6.27 29.25
CA PRO A 484 12.58 -5.92 29.46
C PRO A 484 12.81 -5.76 30.95
N SER A 485 13.67 -6.62 31.52
CA SER A 485 14.10 -6.52 32.90
C SER A 485 14.73 -5.14 33.10
N ILE A 486 14.17 -4.36 33.99
CA ILE A 486 14.72 -3.10 34.48
C ILE A 486 16.04 -3.45 35.18
N ILE A 487 17.16 -3.22 34.52
CA ILE A 487 18.48 -3.28 35.16
C ILE A 487 18.58 -2.02 36.03
N ALA A 488 18.34 -2.23 37.31
CA ALA A 488 18.69 -1.26 38.31
C ALA A 488 20.23 -1.08 38.34
N SER A 489 20.68 0.12 38.07
CA SER A 489 22.07 0.52 38.24
C SER A 489 22.50 0.38 39.71
N GLY A 490 23.37 -0.57 40.01
CA GLY A 490 23.95 -0.79 41.32
C GLY A 490 25.41 -1.24 41.19
N ALA A 491 26.27 -0.39 41.70
CA ALA A 491 27.72 -0.39 41.80
C ALA A 491 28.44 -1.73 41.91
N SER A 492 29.54 -1.77 41.14
CA SER A 492 30.89 -2.33 41.43
C SER A 492 31.06 -3.26 42.62
N ARG A 493 31.59 -4.47 42.35
CA ARG A 493 32.78 -5.04 43.03
C ARG A 493 33.34 -6.27 42.35
N ARG A 494 34.67 -6.29 42.30
CA ARG A 494 35.59 -7.31 41.80
C ARG A 494 35.41 -8.69 42.49
N GLY A 495 35.64 -9.78 41.72
CA GLY A 495 35.89 -11.08 42.31
C GLY A 495 36.25 -12.11 41.23
N ARG A 496 37.52 -12.55 41.22
CA ARG A 496 38.14 -13.65 40.43
C ARG A 496 37.63 -15.02 40.90
N SER A 497 37.48 -15.97 39.99
CA SER A 497 38.23 -17.27 39.88
C SER A 497 37.39 -18.32 39.17
N SER A 498 37.86 -18.84 38.07
CA SER A 498 38.44 -20.17 37.78
C SER A 498 37.54 -21.36 38.14
N SER A 499 37.14 -22.18 37.20
CA SER A 499 37.68 -23.46 36.81
C SER A 499 36.67 -24.42 36.14
N ARG A 500 37.13 -24.98 35.03
CA ARG A 500 37.13 -26.39 34.56
C ARG A 500 35.82 -27.15 34.33
N ALA A 501 35.57 -27.39 33.06
CA ALA A 501 35.56 -28.68 32.35
C ALA A 501 34.53 -29.78 32.71
N ALA A 502 33.72 -30.14 31.72
CA ALA A 502 33.59 -31.54 31.29
C ALA A 502 32.90 -31.66 29.93
N ARG A 503 33.55 -32.42 29.06
CA ARG A 503 33.07 -32.92 27.75
C ARG A 503 31.89 -33.89 27.92
N LYS A 504 30.96 -33.89 26.94
CA LYS A 504 30.65 -35.14 26.20
C LYS A 504 29.74 -34.88 24.97
N ASN A 505 30.08 -35.62 23.96
CA ASN A 505 29.68 -35.69 22.56
C ASN A 505 28.24 -36.12 22.27
N ARG A 506 27.88 -35.81 21.00
CA ARG A 506 26.99 -36.48 20.01
C ARG A 506 25.58 -35.91 19.98
N SER A 507 24.94 -35.66 18.83
CA SER A 507 25.16 -36.00 17.43
C SER A 507 24.28 -35.09 16.58
N SER A 508 24.68 -34.96 15.31
CA SER A 508 24.09 -34.24 14.20
C SER A 508 22.57 -34.40 14.01
N SER A 509 21.86 -33.28 13.78
CA SER A 509 20.83 -33.20 12.76
C SER A 509 20.70 -31.73 12.32
N GLN A 510 20.87 -31.55 11.00
CA GLN A 510 20.73 -30.27 10.33
C GLN A 510 19.26 -29.79 10.45
N ILE A 511 19.09 -28.62 11.01
CA ILE A 511 17.86 -27.83 10.84
C ILE A 511 18.32 -26.39 10.61
N GLY A 512 17.92 -25.83 9.48
CA GLY A 512 18.28 -24.51 9.03
C GLY A 512 17.96 -23.41 10.05
N ALA A 513 18.87 -22.45 10.13
CA ALA A 513 18.72 -21.27 10.96
C ALA A 513 17.50 -20.44 10.53
N PRO A 514 16.71 -19.91 11.47
CA PRO A 514 15.64 -18.98 11.14
C PRO A 514 16.26 -17.62 10.81
N LEU A 515 15.84 -17.05 9.67
CA LEU A 515 16.11 -15.69 9.26
C LEU A 515 15.68 -14.69 10.35
N PRO A 516 16.44 -13.60 10.55
CA PRO A 516 16.08 -12.57 11.51
C PRO A 516 14.76 -11.89 11.09
N PRO A 517 13.92 -11.48 12.06
CA PRO A 517 12.62 -10.88 11.75
C PRO A 517 12.79 -9.54 11.06
N SER A 518 12.32 -9.44 9.83
CA SER A 518 12.15 -8.16 9.13
C SER A 518 11.27 -7.24 9.97
N LYS A 519 11.74 -6.03 10.24
CA LYS A 519 10.99 -5.00 10.96
C LYS A 519 9.74 -4.67 10.18
N ARG A 520 8.58 -5.06 10.71
CA ARG A 520 7.26 -4.80 10.14
C ARG A 520 7.00 -3.31 10.11
N SER A 521 6.70 -2.79 8.93
CA SER A 521 5.96 -1.54 8.76
C SER A 521 4.51 -1.85 9.09
N CYS A 522 4.11 -1.66 10.32
CA CYS A 522 2.72 -1.83 10.75
C CYS A 522 2.01 -0.48 10.68
N SER A 523 0.90 -0.40 9.97
CA SER A 523 -0.17 0.46 10.47
C SER A 523 -0.43 -0.01 11.90
N ALA A 524 -0.22 0.89 12.86
CA ALA A 524 -0.13 0.54 14.27
C ALA A 524 -1.38 -0.19 14.74
N SER A 525 -1.21 -1.46 15.10
CA SER A 525 -2.19 -2.16 15.91
C SER A 525 -2.27 -1.49 17.29
N PRO A 526 -3.47 -1.35 17.88
CA PRO A 526 -3.62 -0.78 19.19
C PRO A 526 -2.85 -1.60 20.23
N THR A 527 -2.23 -0.91 21.15
CA THR A 527 -1.52 -1.47 22.29
C THR A 527 -2.43 -2.35 23.14
N LYS A 528 -1.94 -3.52 23.45
CA LYS A 528 -2.48 -4.55 24.31
C LYS A 528 -3.30 -4.03 25.49
N ALA A 529 -4.61 -4.27 25.44
CA ALA A 529 -5.36 -4.68 26.62
C ALA A 529 -5.16 -6.20 26.72
N GLY A 530 -4.81 -6.73 27.89
CA GLY A 530 -4.40 -8.11 28.06
C GLY A 530 -5.47 -9.11 27.64
N GLY A 531 -5.04 -10.17 26.96
CA GLY A 531 -5.81 -11.29 26.48
C GLY A 531 -5.69 -11.42 24.96
N ASP A 532 -5.55 -12.65 24.48
CA ASP A 532 -5.45 -13.07 23.07
C ASP A 532 -6.66 -12.66 22.19
N ALA A 533 -7.03 -11.39 22.17
CA ALA A 533 -8.09 -10.91 21.28
C ALA A 533 -7.52 -10.81 19.87
N LEU A 534 -7.93 -11.72 18.99
CA LEU A 534 -7.69 -11.65 17.56
C LEU A 534 -8.25 -10.34 17.00
N SER A 535 -7.51 -9.67 16.12
CA SER A 535 -7.95 -8.43 15.46
C SER A 535 -9.31 -8.61 14.80
N ASN A 536 -10.17 -7.59 14.86
CA ASN A 536 -11.42 -7.52 14.11
C ASN A 536 -11.55 -6.18 13.40
N ARG A 537 -12.42 -6.09 12.40
CA ARG A 537 -12.86 -4.84 11.79
C ARG A 537 -14.36 -4.84 11.67
N VAL A 538 -14.93 -3.69 11.89
CA VAL A 538 -16.38 -3.44 11.86
C VAL A 538 -16.68 -2.46 10.74
N HIS A 539 -17.75 -2.70 10.00
CA HIS A 539 -18.21 -1.85 8.91
C HIS A 539 -18.89 -0.60 9.48
N ARG A 540 -18.31 0.56 9.22
CA ARG A 540 -18.79 1.87 9.66
C ARG A 540 -19.22 2.70 8.46
N ARG A 541 -20.36 3.36 8.60
CA ARG A 541 -20.90 4.30 7.61
C ARG A 541 -21.03 5.67 8.24
N VAL A 542 -20.45 6.68 7.57
CA VAL A 542 -20.54 8.08 7.96
C VAL A 542 -21.10 8.88 6.80
N ILE A 543 -22.07 9.74 7.07
CA ILE A 543 -22.68 10.60 6.06
C ILE A 543 -22.40 12.06 6.42
N LEU A 544 -21.87 12.80 5.45
CA LEU A 544 -21.41 14.17 5.59
C LEU A 544 -22.26 15.12 4.76
N ARG A 545 -22.45 16.34 5.25
CA ARG A 545 -23.20 17.40 4.54
C ARG A 545 -22.39 18.13 3.49
N ASP A 546 -21.05 18.09 3.61
CA ASP A 546 -20.16 18.86 2.76
C ASP A 546 -19.63 18.02 1.61
N TYR A 547 -19.82 18.53 0.40
CA TYR A 547 -19.35 17.94 -0.84
C TYR A 547 -18.40 18.91 -1.55
N GLY A 548 -17.22 18.42 -1.93
CA GLY A 548 -16.22 19.18 -2.64
C GLY A 548 -15.36 18.28 -3.52
N LYS A 549 -14.37 18.87 -4.17
CA LYS A 549 -13.33 18.16 -4.94
C LYS A 549 -12.00 18.25 -4.20
N PRO A 550 -11.09 17.28 -4.38
CA PRO A 550 -9.76 17.35 -3.77
C PRO A 550 -9.02 18.64 -4.14
N ILE A 551 -8.19 19.14 -3.24
CA ILE A 551 -7.50 20.43 -3.36
C ILE A 551 -6.66 20.58 -4.64
N TYR A 552 -6.07 19.51 -5.16
CA TYR A 552 -5.30 19.53 -6.41
C TYR A 552 -6.15 19.75 -7.67
N LYS A 553 -7.48 19.76 -7.54
CA LYS A 553 -8.45 20.11 -8.59
C LYS A 553 -8.93 21.55 -8.48
N ALA A 554 -8.35 22.35 -7.61
CA ALA A 554 -8.66 23.79 -7.53
C ALA A 554 -8.42 24.46 -8.89
N SER A 555 -9.34 25.34 -9.30
CA SER A 555 -9.38 25.90 -10.66
C SER A 555 -8.18 26.78 -11.01
N SER A 556 -7.46 27.29 -10.00
CA SER A 556 -6.32 28.20 -10.17
C SER A 556 -5.35 28.10 -9.00
N ARG A 557 -4.15 28.69 -9.16
CA ARG A 557 -3.19 28.85 -8.06
C ARG A 557 -3.78 29.62 -6.88
N SER A 558 -4.53 30.67 -7.16
CA SER A 558 -5.19 31.46 -6.14
C SER A 558 -6.27 30.66 -5.38
N ALA A 559 -7.06 29.85 -6.09
CA ALA A 559 -8.04 28.93 -5.49
C ALA A 559 -7.37 27.83 -4.65
N LEU A 560 -6.26 27.26 -5.14
CA LEU A 560 -5.45 26.29 -4.40
C LEU A 560 -4.95 26.88 -3.06
N LEU A 561 -4.41 28.09 -3.10
CA LEU A 561 -3.93 28.76 -1.89
C LEU A 561 -5.06 29.13 -0.95
N ALA A 562 -6.23 29.59 -1.48
CA ALA A 562 -7.41 29.84 -0.67
C ALA A 562 -7.92 28.56 0.03
N ALA A 563 -7.92 27.45 -0.69
CA ALA A 563 -8.32 26.17 -0.14
C ALA A 563 -7.34 25.70 0.96
N LEU A 564 -6.04 25.89 0.76
CA LEU A 564 -5.03 25.56 1.76
C LEU A 564 -5.18 26.43 3.02
N GLU A 565 -5.38 27.73 2.87
CA GLU A 565 -5.65 28.68 3.96
C GLU A 565 -6.89 28.28 4.77
N GLY A 566 -7.99 27.98 4.08
CA GLY A 566 -9.24 27.52 4.69
C GLY A 566 -9.07 26.20 5.44
N SER A 567 -8.30 25.27 4.89
CA SER A 567 -8.00 23.99 5.54
C SER A 567 -7.13 24.17 6.79
N ILE A 568 -6.14 25.06 6.79
CA ILE A 568 -5.34 25.42 7.96
C ILE A 568 -6.23 26.06 9.05
N LYS A 569 -7.19 26.92 8.66
CA LYS A 569 -8.19 27.47 9.57
C LYS A 569 -9.09 26.39 10.15
N GLY A 570 -9.50 25.41 9.33
CA GLY A 570 -10.26 24.25 9.79
C GLY A 570 -9.50 23.43 10.81
N HIS A 571 -8.23 23.14 10.57
CA HIS A 571 -7.35 22.44 11.50
C HIS A 571 -7.17 23.22 12.83
N GLU A 572 -6.99 24.54 12.77
CA GLU A 572 -6.93 25.38 13.96
C GLU A 572 -8.22 25.30 14.78
N SER A 573 -9.39 25.34 14.11
CA SER A 573 -10.71 25.20 14.73
C SER A 573 -10.89 23.82 15.37
N LEU A 574 -10.49 22.76 14.65
CA LEU A 574 -10.56 21.38 15.13
C LEU A 574 -9.69 21.18 16.39
N ARG A 575 -8.46 21.73 16.39
CA ARG A 575 -7.57 21.70 17.54
C ARG A 575 -8.16 22.45 18.73
N LYS A 576 -8.77 23.62 18.52
CA LYS A 576 -9.45 24.36 19.60
C LYS A 576 -10.60 23.56 20.23
N ALA A 577 -11.24 22.70 19.47
CA ALA A 577 -12.22 21.74 19.94
C ALA A 577 -11.61 20.50 20.61
N GLY A 578 -10.29 20.41 20.68
CA GLY A 578 -9.58 19.33 21.38
C GLY A 578 -9.27 18.10 20.52
N PHE A 579 -9.18 18.24 19.21
CA PHE A 579 -8.86 17.14 18.29
C PHE A 579 -7.56 17.40 17.52
N LEU A 580 -6.82 16.34 17.24
CA LEU A 580 -5.70 16.31 16.28
C LEU A 580 -6.12 15.46 15.08
N HIS A 581 -5.87 15.95 13.87
CA HIS A 581 -6.30 15.29 12.61
C HIS A 581 -5.43 14.06 12.26
N ARG A 582 -4.12 14.21 12.28
CA ARG A 582 -3.08 13.18 12.09
C ARG A 582 -2.96 12.57 10.68
N ASP A 583 -3.80 12.97 9.73
CA ASP A 583 -3.70 12.52 8.33
C ASP A 583 -4.01 13.66 7.35
N VAL A 584 -3.26 14.74 7.44
CA VAL A 584 -3.31 15.83 6.46
C VAL A 584 -2.66 15.35 5.16
N SER A 585 -3.46 15.25 4.10
CA SER A 585 -3.03 14.76 2.77
C SER A 585 -3.78 15.46 1.65
N ILE A 586 -3.30 15.35 0.40
CA ILE A 586 -3.97 15.97 -0.77
C ILE A 586 -5.41 15.49 -1.00
N ASN A 587 -5.78 14.35 -0.42
CA ASN A 587 -7.12 13.79 -0.56
C ASN A 587 -8.06 14.19 0.58
N ASN A 588 -7.49 14.64 1.69
CA ASN A 588 -8.24 15.02 2.88
C ASN A 588 -8.46 16.54 2.96
N LEU A 589 -7.95 17.29 1.99
CA LEU A 589 -8.21 18.72 1.80
C LEU A 589 -9.14 18.90 0.61
N MET A 590 -10.30 19.48 0.87
CA MET A 590 -11.36 19.65 -0.13
C MET A 590 -11.58 21.12 -0.45
N VAL A 591 -11.96 21.39 -1.70
CA VAL A 591 -12.37 22.71 -2.18
C VAL A 591 -13.75 22.62 -2.82
N ASN A 592 -14.58 23.61 -2.52
CA ASN A 592 -15.87 23.85 -3.15
C ASN A 592 -15.82 25.21 -3.85
N GLU A 593 -15.98 25.21 -5.16
CA GLU A 593 -16.00 26.40 -6.03
C GLU A 593 -17.38 26.55 -6.71
N ASP A 594 -18.39 25.87 -6.21
CA ASP A 594 -19.75 25.91 -6.70
C ASP A 594 -20.57 26.77 -5.73
N ASP A 595 -20.94 27.94 -6.16
CA ASP A 595 -21.70 28.92 -5.34
C ASP A 595 -23.11 28.43 -4.95
N ASP A 596 -23.70 27.51 -5.71
CA ASP A 596 -24.96 26.86 -5.40
C ASP A 596 -24.84 25.75 -4.36
N ASN A 597 -23.61 25.29 -4.06
CA ASN A 597 -23.32 24.28 -3.08
C ASN A 597 -23.04 24.91 -1.71
N LEU A 598 -23.90 24.66 -0.73
CA LEU A 598 -23.82 25.20 0.64
C LEU A 598 -22.68 24.60 1.50
N SER A 599 -21.82 23.79 0.92
CA SER A 599 -20.62 23.27 1.58
C SER A 599 -19.60 24.37 1.88
N TRP A 600 -18.71 24.10 2.84
CA TRP A 600 -17.58 25.02 3.08
C TRP A 600 -16.77 25.28 1.79
N PRO A 601 -16.30 26.50 1.52
CA PRO A 601 -15.44 26.78 0.36
C PRO A 601 -14.13 25.97 0.38
N ALA A 602 -13.62 25.66 1.57
CA ALA A 602 -12.48 24.77 1.78
C ALA A 602 -12.64 24.06 3.12
N PHE A 603 -12.35 22.76 3.17
CA PHE A 603 -12.57 21.98 4.39
C PHE A 603 -11.74 20.70 4.44
N LEU A 604 -11.53 20.22 5.66
CA LEU A 604 -10.92 18.93 5.97
C LEU A 604 -11.98 17.85 6.02
N ILE A 605 -11.58 16.64 5.63
CA ILE A 605 -12.35 15.40 5.74
C ILE A 605 -11.51 14.30 6.36
N ASP A 606 -12.12 13.16 6.67
CA ASP A 606 -11.45 11.93 7.13
C ASP A 606 -10.83 12.05 8.53
N LEU A 607 -11.69 12.05 9.55
CA LEU A 607 -11.27 12.03 10.96
C LEU A 607 -10.99 10.62 11.49
N ASP A 608 -10.90 9.58 10.64
CA ASP A 608 -10.68 8.20 11.05
C ASP A 608 -9.35 7.98 11.82
N LEU A 609 -8.34 8.80 11.55
CA LEU A 609 -7.07 8.78 12.31
C LEU A 609 -7.01 9.88 13.37
N ALA A 610 -8.03 10.71 13.49
CA ALA A 610 -8.06 11.77 14.47
C ALA A 610 -8.13 11.21 15.90
N VAL A 611 -7.64 12.00 16.85
CA VAL A 611 -7.67 11.64 18.27
C VAL A 611 -8.05 12.85 19.10
N ARG A 612 -8.74 12.61 20.23
CA ARG A 612 -8.99 13.64 21.22
C ARG A 612 -7.70 14.00 21.97
N GLU A 613 -7.33 15.27 22.00
CA GLU A 613 -6.18 15.78 22.75
C GLU A 613 -6.54 15.82 24.24
N ARG A 614 -6.25 14.76 24.99
CA ARG A 614 -6.52 14.72 26.43
C ARG A 614 -5.59 15.70 27.15
N ARG A 615 -6.15 16.72 27.78
CA ARG A 615 -5.44 17.62 28.68
C ARG A 615 -4.93 16.80 29.89
N GLY A 616 -3.64 16.45 29.91
CA GLY A 616 -2.96 15.91 31.09
C GLY A 616 -2.52 14.44 31.05
N GLY A 617 -2.49 13.77 29.96
CA GLY A 617 -1.92 12.41 29.84
C GLY A 617 -1.35 12.15 28.47
N ALA A 618 -0.21 11.48 28.39
CA ALA A 618 0.33 11.00 27.13
C ALA A 618 -0.76 10.17 26.42
N SER A 619 -1.34 10.69 25.34
CA SER A 619 -2.29 9.92 24.54
C SER A 619 -1.58 8.68 24.03
N GLY A 620 -2.02 7.49 24.47
CA GLY A 620 -1.32 6.22 24.32
C GLY A 620 -1.26 5.66 22.89
N ALA A 621 -1.51 6.45 21.86
CA ALA A 621 -1.38 6.03 20.47
C ALA A 621 0.07 6.23 19.99
N LYS A 622 0.99 5.40 20.47
CA LYS A 622 2.30 5.22 19.86
C LYS A 622 2.13 4.47 18.54
N GLY A 623 1.90 5.20 17.45
CA GLY A 623 1.82 4.60 16.13
C GLY A 623 2.12 5.60 15.04
N LYS A 624 2.98 5.22 14.10
CA LYS A 624 3.25 5.95 12.88
C LYS A 624 2.00 5.83 11.99
N THR A 625 1.16 6.87 11.97
CA THR A 625 -0.10 6.92 11.23
C THR A 625 -0.09 8.10 10.27
N GLY A 626 -0.80 8.00 9.15
CA GLY A 626 -0.92 9.03 8.13
C GLY A 626 -0.41 8.56 6.76
N THR A 627 -0.71 9.35 5.74
CA THR A 627 -0.26 9.13 4.36
C THR A 627 1.22 9.47 4.24
N ARG A 628 2.05 8.46 3.97
CA ARG A 628 3.52 8.48 4.11
C ARG A 628 4.18 9.71 3.48
N ALA A 629 3.84 10.03 2.23
CA ALA A 629 4.45 11.17 1.53
C ALA A 629 4.22 12.53 2.23
N PHE A 630 3.16 12.67 3.03
CA PHE A 630 2.81 13.93 3.72
C PHE A 630 3.15 13.93 5.20
N MET A 631 3.52 12.77 5.78
CA MET A 631 3.88 12.70 7.21
C MET A 631 5.04 13.65 7.53
N ALA A 632 4.92 14.34 8.65
CA ALA A 632 5.98 15.18 9.19
C ALA A 632 7.24 14.37 9.55
N ILE A 633 8.40 15.01 9.48
CA ILE A 633 9.70 14.39 9.77
C ILE A 633 9.72 13.78 11.18
N GLY A 634 9.20 14.49 12.18
CA GLY A 634 9.12 13.98 13.56
C GLY A 634 8.22 12.75 13.67
N ALA A 635 7.07 12.76 12.98
CA ALA A 635 6.14 11.63 12.94
C ALA A 635 6.76 10.39 12.29
N LEU A 636 7.51 10.56 11.18
CA LEU A 636 8.28 9.49 10.53
C LEU A 636 9.33 8.86 11.47
N LEU A 637 9.93 9.67 12.33
CA LEU A 637 10.92 9.22 13.34
C LEU A 637 10.27 8.63 14.60
N GLY A 638 8.93 8.64 14.70
CA GLY A 638 8.18 8.03 15.81
C GLY A 638 8.00 8.95 17.02
N GLU A 639 8.08 10.26 16.84
CA GLU A 639 7.73 11.23 17.86
C GLU A 639 6.23 11.19 18.18
N GLN A 640 5.87 11.63 19.38
CA GLN A 640 4.47 11.80 19.73
C GLN A 640 3.84 12.85 18.82
N HIS A 641 2.71 12.51 18.21
CA HIS A 641 2.04 13.41 17.28
C HIS A 641 1.51 14.67 18.00
N SER A 642 1.73 15.84 17.42
CA SER A 642 1.19 17.11 17.86
C SER A 642 0.65 17.89 16.65
N PHE A 643 -0.09 18.98 16.90
CA PHE A 643 -0.60 19.86 15.84
C PHE A 643 0.50 20.45 14.93
N MET A 644 1.74 20.55 15.43
CA MET A 644 2.88 21.00 14.65
C MET A 644 3.23 20.04 13.52
N HIS A 645 3.03 18.72 13.74
CA HIS A 645 3.21 17.71 12.69
C HIS A 645 2.15 17.86 11.60
N ASP A 646 0.91 18.15 11.96
CA ASP A 646 -0.15 18.40 10.98
C ASP A 646 0.12 19.68 10.17
N LEU A 647 0.63 20.75 10.82
CA LEU A 647 1.05 21.98 10.13
C LEU A 647 2.22 21.74 9.15
N GLU A 648 3.18 20.91 9.53
CA GLU A 648 4.24 20.47 8.61
C GLU A 648 3.67 19.70 7.40
N SER A 649 2.64 18.86 7.64
CA SER A 649 1.99 18.11 6.56
C SER A 649 1.32 19.02 5.52
N PHE A 650 0.74 20.16 5.90
CA PHE A 650 0.22 21.16 4.94
C PHE A 650 1.32 21.72 4.02
N PHE A 651 2.53 21.93 4.54
CA PHE A 651 3.67 22.32 3.71
C PHE A 651 4.00 21.24 2.68
N TRP A 652 4.05 19.96 3.11
CA TRP A 652 4.35 18.85 2.21
C TRP A 652 3.25 18.62 1.17
N VAL A 653 1.99 18.87 1.50
CA VAL A 653 0.88 18.83 0.53
C VAL A 653 1.08 19.87 -0.56
N LEU A 654 1.37 21.13 -0.22
CA LEU A 654 1.60 22.17 -1.21
C LEU A 654 2.84 21.90 -2.07
N PHE A 655 3.95 21.48 -1.44
CA PHE A 655 5.17 21.08 -2.14
C PHE A 655 4.89 19.95 -3.14
N TRP A 656 4.18 18.91 -2.71
CA TRP A 656 3.81 17.77 -3.55
C TRP A 656 2.98 18.18 -4.78
N ILE A 657 1.98 19.05 -4.57
CA ILE A 657 1.15 19.54 -5.68
C ILE A 657 2.01 20.28 -6.70
N CYS A 658 2.94 21.14 -6.26
CA CYS A 658 3.81 21.88 -7.16
C CYS A 658 4.76 20.98 -7.96
N VAL A 659 5.15 19.83 -7.43
CA VAL A 659 6.00 18.84 -8.10
C VAL A 659 5.20 17.96 -9.06
N HIS A 660 4.03 17.46 -8.63
CA HIS A 660 3.32 16.37 -9.30
C HIS A 660 2.13 16.81 -10.17
N TYR A 661 1.79 18.09 -10.22
CA TYR A 661 0.68 18.58 -11.05
C TYR A 661 1.14 19.71 -11.98
N ASP A 662 0.67 19.71 -13.22
CA ASP A 662 0.96 20.76 -14.23
C ASP A 662 -0.26 21.65 -14.47
N GLY A 663 -1.01 21.88 -13.43
CA GLY A 663 -2.25 22.63 -13.42
C GLY A 663 -3.37 21.87 -12.69
N PRO A 664 -4.61 22.36 -12.74
CA PRO A 664 -5.75 21.71 -12.11
C PRO A 664 -6.00 20.30 -12.65
N ASP A 665 -5.90 19.28 -11.80
CA ASP A 665 -6.14 17.88 -12.14
C ASP A 665 -5.18 17.24 -13.18
N GLU A 666 -4.13 17.94 -13.60
CA GLU A 666 -3.13 17.45 -14.56
C GLU A 666 -1.92 16.86 -13.83
N SER A 667 -2.01 15.59 -13.48
CA SER A 667 -0.94 14.92 -12.72
C SER A 667 0.21 14.43 -13.59
N ARG A 668 1.43 14.50 -13.06
CA ARG A 668 2.64 13.89 -13.61
C ARG A 668 3.39 13.09 -12.55
N VAL A 669 4.20 12.14 -12.95
CA VAL A 669 5.05 11.36 -12.05
C VAL A 669 6.49 11.85 -12.12
N ILE A 670 7.06 12.22 -10.98
CA ILE A 670 8.47 12.51 -10.80
C ILE A 670 9.05 11.39 -9.92
N PRO A 671 9.82 10.45 -10.48
CA PRO A 671 10.27 9.25 -9.77
C PRO A 671 11.01 9.53 -8.45
N GLU A 672 11.79 10.62 -8.41
CA GLU A 672 12.55 11.05 -7.24
C GLU A 672 11.65 11.37 -6.02
N PHE A 673 10.47 11.95 -6.24
CA PHE A 673 9.52 12.25 -5.17
C PHE A 673 8.45 11.17 -5.03
N ASP A 674 8.10 10.47 -6.12
CA ASP A 674 7.13 9.38 -6.08
C ASP A 674 7.57 8.24 -5.14
N GLN A 675 8.88 7.97 -5.06
CA GLN A 675 9.45 7.01 -4.12
C GLN A 675 9.14 7.31 -2.64
N TRP A 676 8.76 8.56 -2.28
CA TRP A 676 8.35 8.91 -0.91
C TRP A 676 7.15 8.08 -0.41
N ASN A 677 6.40 7.51 -1.33
CA ASN A 677 5.32 6.58 -1.01
C ASN A 677 5.81 5.19 -0.59
N TYR A 678 7.04 4.79 -0.94
CA TYR A 678 7.51 3.40 -0.90
C TYR A 678 8.74 3.17 -0.04
N ILE A 679 9.65 4.14 0.08
CA ILE A 679 10.88 4.02 0.86
C ILE A 679 10.60 3.89 2.36
N SER A 680 11.59 3.42 3.15
CA SER A 680 11.43 3.30 4.60
C SER A 680 11.14 4.66 5.23
N MET A 681 10.47 4.67 6.38
CA MET A 681 10.14 5.91 7.08
C MET A 681 11.39 6.68 7.53
N GLU A 682 12.43 5.97 7.91
CA GLU A 682 13.73 6.53 8.31
C GLU A 682 14.41 7.22 7.11
N LEU A 683 14.43 6.56 5.95
CA LEU A 683 15.00 7.13 4.73
C LEU A 683 14.19 8.34 4.26
N LEU A 684 12.85 8.24 4.26
CA LEU A 684 11.98 9.38 3.92
C LEU A 684 12.23 10.57 4.84
N ALA A 685 12.39 10.35 6.15
CA ALA A 685 12.72 11.41 7.08
C ALA A 685 14.06 12.08 6.77
N MET A 686 15.06 11.31 6.31
CA MET A 686 16.37 11.84 5.88
C MET A 686 16.23 12.66 4.60
N GLU A 687 15.52 12.18 3.59
CA GLU A 687 15.28 12.91 2.34
C GLU A 687 14.55 14.23 2.58
N LYS A 688 13.47 14.21 3.37
CA LYS A 688 12.74 15.43 3.74
C LYS A 688 13.61 16.43 4.50
N LYS A 689 14.48 15.96 5.42
CA LYS A 689 15.46 16.83 6.09
C LYS A 689 16.41 17.45 5.08
N GLY A 690 16.96 16.66 4.16
CA GLY A 690 17.82 17.15 3.09
C GLY A 690 17.15 18.24 2.26
N GLN A 691 15.87 18.02 1.91
CA GLN A 691 15.08 18.93 1.08
C GLN A 691 14.89 20.32 1.74
N VAL A 692 14.76 20.41 3.05
CA VAL A 692 14.45 21.69 3.73
C VAL A 692 15.64 22.34 4.43
N SER A 693 16.80 21.68 4.52
CA SER A 693 17.92 22.09 5.37
C SER A 693 18.60 23.38 4.95
N HIS A 694 18.79 23.57 3.65
CA HIS A 694 19.51 24.73 3.11
C HIS A 694 18.66 25.46 2.07
N GLU A 695 18.56 26.79 2.20
CA GLU A 695 17.70 27.63 1.35
C GLU A 695 18.05 27.54 -0.14
N GLY A 696 19.34 27.65 -0.47
CA GLY A 696 19.79 27.61 -1.87
C GLY A 696 19.53 26.25 -2.53
N ASP A 697 19.67 25.15 -1.76
CA ASP A 697 19.40 23.81 -2.27
C ASP A 697 17.89 23.59 -2.45
N PHE A 698 17.07 24.09 -1.53
CA PHE A 698 15.62 24.07 -1.66
C PHE A 698 15.13 24.83 -2.90
N ILE A 699 15.62 26.07 -3.10
CA ILE A 699 15.22 26.90 -4.26
C ILE A 699 15.61 26.19 -5.55
N ARG A 700 16.85 25.70 -5.66
CA ARG A 700 17.33 24.97 -6.84
C ARG A 700 16.46 23.72 -7.10
N SER A 701 16.19 22.91 -6.07
CA SER A 701 15.32 21.74 -6.21
C SER A 701 13.90 22.12 -6.64
N ALA A 702 13.36 23.23 -6.12
CA ALA A 702 12.06 23.72 -6.52
C ALA A 702 12.04 24.24 -7.97
N GLU A 703 13.06 25.00 -8.40
CA GLU A 703 13.22 25.45 -9.80
C GLU A 703 13.33 24.27 -10.77
N GLU A 704 14.00 23.19 -10.36
CA GLU A 704 14.20 22.00 -11.15
C GLU A 704 12.96 21.11 -11.27
N ASN A 705 12.16 21.02 -10.20
CA ASN A 705 11.11 20.00 -10.07
C ASN A 705 9.68 20.54 -10.04
N PHE A 706 9.46 21.82 -9.69
CA PHE A 706 8.12 22.39 -9.81
C PHE A 706 7.73 22.53 -11.27
N THR A 707 6.46 22.27 -11.56
CA THR A 707 5.94 22.46 -12.92
C THR A 707 5.98 23.95 -13.30
N PRO A 708 6.06 24.27 -14.59
CA PRO A 708 6.00 25.64 -15.06
C PRO A 708 4.79 26.42 -14.51
N TYR A 709 3.67 25.73 -14.35
CA TYR A 709 2.46 26.30 -13.78
C TYR A 709 2.65 26.78 -12.34
N TYR A 710 3.40 26.03 -11.50
CA TYR A 710 3.59 26.35 -10.08
C TYR A 710 4.92 27.07 -9.76
N GLN A 711 5.81 27.29 -10.71
CA GLN A 711 7.05 28.06 -10.47
C GLN A 711 6.83 29.45 -9.83
N PRO A 712 5.76 30.21 -10.13
CA PRO A 712 5.49 31.47 -9.44
C PRO A 712 5.33 31.34 -7.92
N LEU A 713 5.06 30.15 -7.41
CA LEU A 713 4.91 29.88 -5.97
C LEU A 713 6.25 29.65 -5.25
N ILE A 714 7.38 29.46 -5.95
CA ILE A 714 8.68 29.16 -5.33
C ILE A 714 9.06 30.14 -4.21
N PRO A 715 8.98 31.47 -4.39
CA PRO A 715 9.34 32.42 -3.33
C PRO A 715 8.46 32.26 -2.09
N TRP A 716 7.18 32.00 -2.29
CA TRP A 716 6.18 31.86 -1.24
C TRP A 716 6.32 30.56 -0.47
N ILE A 717 6.56 29.45 -1.16
CA ILE A 717 6.81 28.16 -0.53
C ILE A 717 8.13 28.17 0.24
N ASN A 718 9.16 28.89 -0.25
CA ASN A 718 10.39 29.10 0.52
C ASN A 718 10.15 29.94 1.79
N ARG A 719 9.25 30.94 1.75
CA ARG A 719 8.83 31.66 2.96
C ARG A 719 8.10 30.73 3.94
N LEU A 720 7.18 29.88 3.45
CA LEU A 720 6.52 28.87 4.27
C LEU A 720 7.54 27.89 4.87
N ARG A 721 8.52 27.44 4.07
CA ARG A 721 9.61 26.57 4.57
C ARG A 721 10.32 27.20 5.77
N LYS A 722 10.65 28.49 5.71
CA LYS A 722 11.38 29.18 6.80
C LYS A 722 10.59 29.24 8.10
N VAL A 723 9.27 29.34 8.06
CA VAL A 723 8.44 29.39 9.28
C VAL A 723 8.10 28.00 9.81
N VAL A 724 7.95 27.01 8.91
CA VAL A 724 7.68 25.61 9.28
C VAL A 724 8.95 24.90 9.75
N PHE A 725 10.10 25.21 9.14
CA PHE A 725 11.40 24.60 9.44
C PHE A 725 12.39 25.69 9.88
N PRO A 726 12.29 26.17 11.14
CA PRO A 726 13.19 27.21 11.64
C PRO A 726 14.66 26.76 11.54
N ASN A 727 15.52 27.63 10.99
CA ASN A 727 16.94 27.35 10.75
C ASN A 727 17.23 26.14 9.86
N GLY A 728 16.30 25.75 8.96
CA GLY A 728 16.41 24.57 8.11
C GLY A 728 16.27 23.24 8.86
N GLY A 729 15.78 23.27 10.10
CA GLY A 729 15.60 22.10 10.96
C GLY A 729 14.15 21.91 11.38
N ARG A 730 13.93 20.90 12.18
CA ARG A 730 12.63 20.69 12.84
C ARG A 730 12.43 21.72 13.95
N TRP A 731 11.16 22.06 14.23
CA TRP A 731 10.80 22.85 15.41
C TRP A 731 11.22 22.14 16.71
N GLU A 732 11.66 22.91 17.69
CA GLU A 732 12.06 22.41 19.00
C GLU A 732 10.95 22.51 20.06
N ARG A 733 10.03 23.47 19.86
CA ARG A 733 8.91 23.73 20.76
C ARG A 733 7.65 23.99 19.95
N GLU A 734 6.52 23.62 20.52
CA GLU A 734 5.22 23.94 19.95
C GLU A 734 5.01 25.45 19.87
N ASP A 735 4.51 25.91 18.74
CA ASP A 735 4.27 27.32 18.48
C ASP A 735 2.90 27.53 17.82
N ILE A 736 1.94 27.90 18.64
CA ILE A 736 0.57 28.15 18.17
C ILE A 736 0.49 29.33 17.19
N GLY A 737 1.45 30.25 17.22
CA GLY A 737 1.55 31.37 16.26
C GLY A 737 1.86 30.92 14.83
N LEU A 738 2.29 29.67 14.62
CA LEU A 738 2.59 29.14 13.30
C LEU A 738 1.35 29.14 12.39
N TYR A 739 0.15 28.90 12.93
CA TYR A 739 -1.11 29.02 12.16
C TYR A 739 -1.28 30.39 11.50
N ALA A 740 -1.08 31.45 12.27
CA ALA A 740 -1.23 32.81 11.79
C ALA A 740 -0.18 33.13 10.73
N ARG A 741 1.10 32.81 10.98
CA ARG A 741 2.19 33.08 10.04
C ARG A 741 2.03 32.33 8.72
N MET A 742 1.61 31.07 8.76
CA MET A 742 1.36 30.31 7.54
C MET A 742 0.24 30.94 6.71
N ARG A 743 -0.89 31.30 7.35
CA ARG A 743 -2.02 31.93 6.67
C ARG A 743 -1.67 33.31 6.08
N GLU A 744 -0.91 34.14 6.82
CA GLU A 744 -0.43 35.43 6.35
C GLU A 744 0.43 35.30 5.08
N ILE A 745 1.38 34.37 5.06
CA ILE A 745 2.21 34.12 3.87
C ILE A 745 1.35 33.66 2.68
N ILE A 746 0.35 32.78 2.91
CA ILE A 746 -0.54 32.30 1.85
C ILE A 746 -1.44 33.43 1.34
N GLU A 747 -1.95 34.28 2.22
CA GLU A 747 -2.79 35.45 1.85
C GLU A 747 -1.96 36.46 1.03
N GLU A 748 -0.71 36.73 1.43
CA GLU A 748 0.19 37.60 0.64
C GLU A 748 0.51 36.99 -0.72
N ALA A 749 0.75 35.68 -0.79
CA ALA A 749 0.98 34.95 -2.04
C ALA A 749 -0.20 35.10 -3.02
N ARG A 750 -1.43 35.06 -2.53
CA ARG A 750 -2.64 35.24 -3.33
C ARG A 750 -2.77 36.66 -3.91
N LYS A 751 -2.17 37.66 -3.26
CA LYS A 751 -2.14 39.05 -3.71
C LYS A 751 -1.02 39.35 -4.72
N ASP A 752 -0.06 38.41 -4.91
CA ASP A 752 1.03 38.56 -5.87
C ASP A 752 0.50 38.47 -7.32
N PRO A 753 0.70 39.49 -8.15
CA PRO A 753 0.27 39.44 -9.55
C PRO A 753 0.83 38.26 -10.35
N LYS A 754 2.02 37.75 -10.01
CA LYS A 754 2.61 36.59 -10.67
C LYS A 754 1.91 35.29 -10.32
N VAL A 755 1.33 35.23 -9.14
CA VAL A 755 0.56 34.06 -8.66
C VAL A 755 -0.86 34.12 -9.23
N SER A 756 -1.48 35.29 -9.25
CA SER A 756 -2.83 35.49 -9.75
C SER A 756 -2.95 35.54 -11.27
N ALA A 757 -1.85 35.79 -11.99
CA ALA A 757 -1.84 35.74 -13.44
C ALA A 757 -2.03 34.29 -13.95
N GLU A 758 -3.24 33.97 -14.40
CA GLU A 758 -3.52 32.73 -15.10
C GLU A 758 -2.91 32.77 -16.50
N ARG A 759 -2.02 31.84 -16.79
CA ARG A 759 -1.58 31.50 -18.16
C ARG A 759 -1.73 30.01 -18.37
#